data_9530975b21bd68d8395f2f018eedfea1
#
_entry.id   9530975b21bd68d8395f2f018eedfea1
#
_cell.length_a   1.000
_cell.length_b   1.000
_cell.length_c   1.000
_cell.angle_alpha   90.00
_cell.angle_beta   90.00
_cell.angle_gamma   90.00
#
_symmetry.space_group_name_H-M   'P 1'
#
loop_
_entity.id
_entity.type
_entity.pdbx_description
1 polymer ?
#
loop_
_entity_poly.entity_id
_entity_poly.type
_entity_poly.pdbx_seq_one_letter_code
_entity_poly.pdbx_strand_id
1 'polypeptide(L)'
;MTKTIVEFVCYLQSLGITLEADENRLRCQAPEGILTPALRQEIGDRKPELLQFLQRAKQSKSTAHLPIKPVARDGHLPLSFAQQRLWFLHYLSPDSRSYNTVEILQIEGNLNLTVLEQSLGELINRHEIFRTTFPTVSGEPIQAIAMPSSFRLKVDNYQDLSPNEQSTKIQQVAELEAGQAFDLTVGPLIQFKLLQLSPQKSVLLLKMHHIIYDGWSFGILIRELSALYEAFLKNLANPLPALSIQYADFAVWQRQYLSGEVLDKQLNYWQEQLATVSPVLTLPTDKPRPAIQTFQGGVERFQLDQNVTQGLKKLGQDQVATLFMTLLAGFGVLLSRYSGQSDLMVGSPIANRNQAEIEPLIGFFANTLALRINLSENPSFLELLEQVKQTTLEGYAHQDLPFEMLVEKLQLDRDLSRNPLVQVMFALQNTSQDDWNLSGLNIENLSLSVEATVRFDLEVHYWEKPEGLEGIWLYSSNLFDATTIQRMGQNFHHLIKEIITNPQTKVKQLPLLTMAEIHLLSSWNDTHADYLAKQLTSNKPQLSIYQLVEKQVSLTPDSVAVIFADQQLTYAELNERANHLAHYLCSLGVKADCLVGLCVERSLEMIIGILGILKAGAAYLPLDPEYPMERLSFMVKDAQISVLLSQEKLVEKLPEYQATRVYLDRDWPTIAEFSRENLNLEVQPHNLGYVIYTSGSTGQPKGVMMGQLALCNLILWQLQNTTVTNEAKTLQFAPISFDVSFQEIFATLSAGGTLVLITEELRRDTSALLDFLEKQAIERLFLPFVALQQLAEVSVSRKFWVSSLREVITAGEQLQITPAIAAWFRDLENCTLHNHYGPSESHVVTSFTLTNPVENWPLLPPIGRAIANVQIYILDAFLQPVPVGVSGELYIGGVGVARGYLNRPELTAERFIPNPFDPPLTPLKKG
;
A
#
# COMPACT_ATOMS: atom_id res chain seq x y z
N MET A 1 -32.81 -6.69 -26.13
CA MET A 1 -32.57 -8.14 -26.23
C MET A 1 -33.46 -8.83 -25.20
N THR A 2 -34.16 -9.88 -25.57
CA THR A 2 -34.98 -10.67 -24.61
C THR A 2 -34.04 -11.37 -23.62
N LYS A 3 -34.20 -11.10 -22.33
CA LYS A 3 -33.45 -11.77 -21.26
C LYS A 3 -33.58 -13.31 -21.39
N THR A 4 -32.48 -14.02 -21.17
CA THR A 4 -32.56 -15.50 -21.06
C THR A 4 -33.43 -15.88 -19.87
N ILE A 5 -33.88 -17.12 -19.78
CA ILE A 5 -34.76 -17.55 -18.67
C ILE A 5 -34.03 -17.48 -17.31
N VAL A 6 -32.73 -17.76 -17.30
CA VAL A 6 -31.88 -17.67 -16.10
C VAL A 6 -31.76 -16.22 -15.63
N GLU A 7 -31.46 -15.30 -16.56
CA GLU A 7 -31.36 -13.88 -16.28
C GLU A 7 -32.69 -13.31 -15.77
N PHE A 8 -33.81 -13.81 -16.30
CA PHE A 8 -35.12 -13.36 -15.88
C PHE A 8 -35.47 -13.86 -14.48
N VAL A 9 -35.13 -15.09 -14.13
CA VAL A 9 -35.29 -15.62 -12.76
C VAL A 9 -34.43 -14.87 -11.77
N CYS A 10 -33.17 -14.62 -12.08
CA CYS A 10 -32.27 -13.82 -11.25
C CYS A 10 -32.79 -12.36 -11.07
N TYR A 11 -33.32 -11.78 -12.13
CA TYR A 11 -33.96 -10.46 -12.07
C TYR A 11 -35.15 -10.43 -11.12
N LEU A 12 -36.04 -11.45 -11.19
CA LEU A 12 -37.19 -11.55 -10.29
C LEU A 12 -36.76 -11.74 -8.83
N GLN A 13 -35.72 -12.52 -8.60
CA GLN A 13 -35.13 -12.71 -7.26
C GLN A 13 -34.49 -11.42 -6.73
N SER A 14 -33.83 -10.63 -7.58
CA SER A 14 -33.29 -9.32 -7.18
C SER A 14 -34.36 -8.31 -6.78
N LEU A 15 -35.59 -8.51 -7.23
CA LEU A 15 -36.75 -7.74 -6.83
C LEU A 15 -37.49 -8.32 -5.59
N GLY A 16 -36.91 -9.34 -4.96
CA GLY A 16 -37.56 -10.06 -3.85
C GLY A 16 -38.76 -10.93 -4.27
N ILE A 17 -38.90 -11.21 -5.59
CA ILE A 17 -39.93 -12.07 -6.10
C ILE A 17 -39.46 -13.51 -6.12
N THR A 18 -40.13 -14.38 -5.37
CA THR A 18 -39.88 -15.81 -5.39
C THR A 18 -40.89 -16.54 -6.28
N LEU A 19 -40.36 -17.46 -7.09
CA LEU A 19 -41.15 -18.30 -7.98
C LEU A 19 -41.08 -19.76 -7.56
N GLU A 20 -42.20 -20.40 -7.43
CA GLU A 20 -42.31 -21.86 -7.17
C GLU A 20 -43.12 -22.54 -8.25
N ALA A 21 -42.63 -23.69 -8.71
CA ALA A 21 -43.40 -24.58 -9.60
C ALA A 21 -44.10 -25.64 -8.77
N ASP A 22 -45.43 -25.61 -8.82
CA ASP A 22 -46.33 -26.58 -8.22
C ASP A 22 -47.08 -27.32 -9.34
N GLU A 23 -46.59 -28.46 -9.75
CA GLU A 23 -47.02 -29.22 -10.96
C GLU A 23 -47.00 -28.30 -12.20
N ASN A 24 -48.14 -27.90 -12.71
CA ASN A 24 -48.32 -26.99 -13.86
C ASN A 24 -48.70 -25.57 -13.46
N ARG A 25 -48.56 -25.22 -12.18
CA ARG A 25 -48.87 -23.89 -11.64
C ARG A 25 -47.60 -23.19 -11.22
N LEU A 26 -47.45 -21.94 -11.63
CA LEU A 26 -46.38 -21.08 -11.15
C LEU A 26 -46.94 -20.23 -10.00
N ARG A 27 -46.41 -20.41 -8.80
CA ARG A 27 -46.68 -19.54 -7.65
C ARG A 27 -45.65 -18.43 -7.64
N CYS A 28 -46.12 -17.22 -7.43
CA CYS A 28 -45.28 -16.06 -7.37
C CYS A 28 -45.58 -15.34 -6.04
N GLN A 29 -44.56 -15.15 -5.22
CA GLN A 29 -44.64 -14.38 -3.99
C GLN A 29 -43.77 -13.14 -4.15
N ALA A 30 -44.32 -11.96 -3.94
CA ALA A 30 -43.63 -10.69 -4.14
C ALA A 30 -43.96 -9.73 -3.00
N PRO A 31 -43.01 -8.83 -2.60
CA PRO A 31 -43.30 -7.73 -1.69
C PRO A 31 -44.37 -6.79 -2.25
N GLU A 32 -45.12 -6.13 -1.34
CA GLU A 32 -46.20 -5.26 -1.71
C GLU A 32 -45.74 -4.11 -2.62
N GLY A 33 -46.44 -3.94 -3.76
CA GLY A 33 -46.10 -2.86 -4.74
C GLY A 33 -45.05 -3.19 -5.80
N ILE A 34 -44.27 -4.26 -5.67
CA ILE A 34 -43.16 -4.59 -6.62
C ILE A 34 -43.67 -5.29 -7.88
N LEU A 35 -44.75 -6.08 -7.78
CA LEU A 35 -45.31 -6.81 -8.92
C LEU A 35 -46.15 -5.89 -9.82
N THR A 36 -45.49 -5.10 -10.68
CA THR A 36 -46.17 -4.21 -11.62
C THR A 36 -47.02 -4.97 -12.65
N PRO A 37 -48.05 -4.36 -13.26
CA PRO A 37 -48.85 -5.00 -14.32
C PRO A 37 -48.01 -5.51 -15.49
N ALA A 38 -46.96 -4.76 -15.89
CA ALA A 38 -46.04 -5.16 -16.96
C ALA A 38 -45.21 -6.39 -16.56
N LEU A 39 -44.67 -6.43 -15.34
CA LEU A 39 -43.89 -7.53 -14.83
C LEU A 39 -44.73 -8.80 -14.63
N ARG A 40 -46.01 -8.63 -14.21
CA ARG A 40 -46.98 -9.73 -14.11
C ARG A 40 -47.31 -10.32 -15.48
N GLN A 41 -47.44 -9.48 -16.51
CA GLN A 41 -47.65 -9.90 -17.89
C GLN A 41 -46.43 -10.65 -18.42
N GLU A 42 -45.18 -10.16 -18.22
CA GLU A 42 -43.95 -10.81 -18.65
C GLU A 42 -43.75 -12.17 -17.97
N ILE A 43 -44.05 -12.29 -16.67
CA ILE A 43 -44.06 -13.57 -15.95
C ILE A 43 -45.10 -14.52 -16.55
N GLY A 44 -46.27 -13.99 -16.92
CA GLY A 44 -47.33 -14.75 -17.55
C GLY A 44 -46.95 -15.25 -18.93
N ASP A 45 -46.39 -14.40 -19.76
CA ASP A 45 -45.98 -14.73 -21.14
C ASP A 45 -44.86 -15.79 -21.15
N ARG A 46 -43.99 -15.75 -20.17
CA ARG A 46 -42.84 -16.69 -20.02
C ARG A 46 -43.13 -17.85 -19.07
N LYS A 47 -44.37 -18.03 -18.62
CA LYS A 47 -44.75 -19.08 -17.68
C LYS A 47 -44.34 -20.50 -18.12
N PRO A 48 -44.46 -20.92 -19.39
CA PRO A 48 -43.99 -22.24 -19.80
C PRO A 48 -42.51 -22.46 -19.63
N GLU A 49 -41.67 -21.42 -19.99
CA GLU A 49 -40.22 -21.45 -19.86
C GLU A 49 -39.79 -21.45 -18.38
N LEU A 50 -40.44 -20.62 -17.54
CA LEU A 50 -40.23 -20.59 -16.10
C LEU A 50 -40.59 -21.90 -15.43
N LEU A 51 -41.72 -22.53 -15.76
CA LEU A 51 -42.07 -23.83 -15.24
C LEU A 51 -41.06 -24.91 -15.67
N GLN A 52 -40.67 -24.93 -16.94
CA GLN A 52 -39.67 -25.88 -17.44
C GLN A 52 -38.30 -25.68 -16.76
N PHE A 53 -37.88 -24.44 -16.57
CA PHE A 53 -36.64 -24.12 -15.85
C PHE A 53 -36.71 -24.57 -14.39
N LEU A 54 -37.75 -24.19 -13.66
CA LEU A 54 -37.94 -24.57 -12.26
C LEU A 54 -38.15 -26.08 -12.08
N GLN A 55 -38.83 -26.73 -13.01
CA GLN A 55 -38.97 -28.21 -13.00
C GLN A 55 -37.65 -28.91 -13.30
N ARG A 56 -36.85 -28.41 -14.25
CA ARG A 56 -35.48 -28.92 -14.50
C ARG A 56 -34.57 -28.67 -13.27
N ALA A 57 -34.63 -27.50 -12.66
CA ALA A 57 -33.92 -27.23 -11.42
C ALA A 57 -34.39 -28.14 -10.26
N LYS A 58 -35.67 -28.47 -10.20
CA LYS A 58 -36.24 -29.41 -9.22
C LYS A 58 -35.87 -30.86 -9.53
N GLN A 59 -35.81 -31.24 -10.81
CA GLN A 59 -35.38 -32.58 -11.28
C GLN A 59 -33.86 -32.74 -11.16
N SER A 60 -33.05 -31.75 -11.45
CA SER A 60 -31.61 -31.81 -11.20
C SER A 60 -31.28 -31.89 -9.70
N LYS A 61 -32.10 -31.29 -8.85
CA LYS A 61 -32.03 -31.46 -7.39
C LYS A 61 -32.42 -32.90 -6.98
N SER A 62 -33.35 -33.55 -7.70
CA SER A 62 -33.83 -34.90 -7.33
C SER A 62 -32.89 -36.06 -7.77
N THR A 63 -31.99 -35.82 -8.69
CA THR A 63 -31.08 -36.88 -9.19
C THR A 63 -29.69 -36.87 -8.56
N ALA A 64 -29.33 -35.87 -7.72
CA ALA A 64 -27.97 -35.72 -7.17
C ALA A 64 -27.91 -35.68 -5.64
N HIS A 65 -29.03 -35.60 -4.91
CA HIS A 65 -28.93 -35.43 -3.46
C HIS A 65 -29.43 -36.65 -2.69
N LEU A 66 -28.51 -37.34 -2.02
CA LEU A 66 -28.83 -38.28 -0.94
C LEU A 66 -29.53 -37.49 0.19
N PRO A 67 -30.77 -37.88 0.60
CA PRO A 67 -31.45 -37.18 1.71
C PRO A 67 -30.69 -37.34 3.01
N ILE A 68 -30.60 -36.28 3.79
CA ILE A 68 -29.97 -36.31 5.09
C ILE A 68 -30.89 -37.11 6.03
N LYS A 69 -30.40 -38.19 6.63
CA LYS A 69 -31.16 -39.08 7.53
C LYS A 69 -30.55 -39.01 8.94
N PRO A 70 -31.39 -39.12 9.97
CA PRO A 70 -30.89 -39.29 11.34
C PRO A 70 -29.99 -40.53 11.44
N VAL A 71 -28.83 -40.39 12.11
CA VAL A 71 -27.88 -41.45 12.37
C VAL A 71 -27.91 -41.85 13.85
N ALA A 72 -27.52 -43.10 14.13
CA ALA A 72 -27.41 -43.55 15.52
C ALA A 72 -26.38 -42.76 16.32
N ARG A 73 -26.59 -42.57 17.60
CA ARG A 73 -25.70 -41.81 18.50
C ARG A 73 -24.80 -42.71 19.34
N ASP A 74 -24.74 -43.97 19.00
CA ASP A 74 -23.99 -45.05 19.70
C ASP A 74 -22.62 -45.35 19.10
N GLY A 75 -22.26 -44.65 18.00
CA GLY A 75 -21.00 -44.80 17.30
C GLY A 75 -20.08 -43.58 17.36
N HIS A 76 -18.92 -43.73 16.66
CA HIS A 76 -18.03 -42.59 16.44
C HIS A 76 -18.62 -41.65 15.38
N LEU A 77 -19.11 -40.51 15.79
CA LEU A 77 -19.65 -39.47 14.89
C LEU A 77 -18.49 -38.60 14.36
N PRO A 78 -18.25 -38.53 13.05
CA PRO A 78 -17.17 -37.71 12.50
C PRO A 78 -17.52 -36.23 12.57
N LEU A 79 -16.50 -35.39 12.62
CA LEU A 79 -16.64 -33.95 12.43
C LEU A 79 -17.01 -33.63 10.96
N SER A 80 -17.74 -32.55 10.72
CA SER A 80 -17.82 -31.95 9.38
C SER A 80 -16.44 -31.47 8.96
N PHE A 81 -16.21 -31.20 7.67
CA PHE A 81 -14.92 -30.67 7.20
C PHE A 81 -14.61 -29.30 7.83
N ALA A 82 -15.60 -28.43 7.97
CA ALA A 82 -15.44 -27.14 8.61
C ALA A 82 -15.09 -27.27 10.10
N GLN A 83 -15.73 -28.19 10.82
CA GLN A 83 -15.39 -28.49 12.23
C GLN A 83 -13.98 -29.08 12.35
N GLN A 84 -13.58 -29.95 11.45
CA GLN A 84 -12.25 -30.58 11.47
C GLN A 84 -11.13 -29.53 11.35
N ARG A 85 -11.32 -28.50 10.52
CA ARG A 85 -10.40 -27.37 10.43
C ARG A 85 -10.28 -26.63 11.75
N LEU A 86 -11.40 -26.21 12.35
CA LEU A 86 -11.36 -25.46 13.61
C LEU A 86 -10.78 -26.28 14.75
N TRP A 87 -11.07 -27.58 14.77
CA TRP A 87 -10.46 -28.51 15.71
C TRP A 87 -8.94 -28.59 15.52
N PHE A 88 -8.46 -28.71 14.27
CA PHE A 88 -7.04 -28.75 13.95
C PHE A 88 -6.31 -27.45 14.32
N LEU A 89 -6.89 -26.29 14.04
CA LEU A 89 -6.34 -25.00 14.44
C LEU A 89 -6.27 -24.85 15.98
N HIS A 90 -7.29 -25.32 16.68
CA HIS A 90 -7.26 -25.37 18.13
C HIS A 90 -6.17 -26.32 18.65
N TYR A 91 -6.00 -27.47 18.02
CA TYR A 91 -4.95 -28.43 18.39
C TYR A 91 -3.53 -27.83 18.24
N LEU A 92 -3.29 -27.03 17.19
CA LEU A 92 -2.03 -26.32 16.99
C LEU A 92 -1.81 -25.17 17.97
N SER A 93 -2.87 -24.52 18.42
CA SER A 93 -2.82 -23.37 19.31
C SER A 93 -3.97 -23.42 20.32
N PRO A 94 -3.88 -24.24 21.38
CA PRO A 94 -4.99 -24.45 22.33
C PRO A 94 -5.43 -23.18 23.06
N ASP A 95 -4.53 -22.25 23.27
CA ASP A 95 -4.80 -20.96 23.92
C ASP A 95 -5.37 -19.89 22.96
N SER A 96 -5.56 -20.23 21.68
CA SER A 96 -6.09 -19.29 20.69
C SER A 96 -7.54 -18.91 20.99
N ARG A 97 -7.82 -17.62 20.88
CA ARG A 97 -9.16 -17.03 21.06
C ARG A 97 -9.82 -16.64 19.75
N SER A 98 -9.16 -16.88 18.61
CA SER A 98 -9.54 -16.35 17.29
C SER A 98 -10.91 -16.81 16.80
N TYR A 99 -11.43 -17.89 17.37
CA TYR A 99 -12.73 -18.48 17.07
C TYR A 99 -13.73 -18.40 18.23
N ASN A 100 -13.41 -17.61 19.26
CA ASN A 100 -14.37 -17.28 20.32
C ASN A 100 -15.10 -15.99 19.95
N THR A 101 -16.40 -15.95 20.20
CA THR A 101 -17.22 -14.76 20.08
C THR A 101 -17.89 -14.48 21.41
N VAL A 102 -17.91 -13.20 21.79
CA VAL A 102 -18.62 -12.73 22.97
C VAL A 102 -19.59 -11.64 22.52
N GLU A 103 -20.88 -11.94 22.63
CA GLU A 103 -21.95 -10.96 22.41
C GLU A 103 -22.36 -10.37 23.77
N ILE A 104 -22.58 -9.07 23.83
CA ILE A 104 -22.88 -8.34 25.05
C ILE A 104 -24.13 -7.52 24.81
N LEU A 105 -25.22 -7.95 25.46
CA LEU A 105 -26.56 -7.44 25.23
C LEU A 105 -27.06 -6.72 26.46
N GLN A 106 -27.38 -5.43 26.34
CA GLN A 106 -28.10 -4.69 27.36
C GLN A 106 -29.59 -4.96 27.22
N ILE A 107 -30.23 -5.37 28.31
CA ILE A 107 -31.65 -5.68 28.37
C ILE A 107 -32.33 -4.70 29.32
N GLU A 108 -33.26 -3.93 28.82
CA GLU A 108 -34.07 -2.99 29.62
C GLU A 108 -35.55 -3.43 29.65
N GLY A 109 -36.12 -3.43 30.83
CA GLY A 109 -37.50 -3.90 31.10
C GLY A 109 -37.55 -4.96 32.24
N ASN A 110 -38.75 -5.50 32.46
CA ASN A 110 -38.97 -6.48 33.51
C ASN A 110 -38.61 -7.90 33.05
N LEU A 111 -37.30 -8.24 33.08
CA LEU A 111 -36.81 -9.54 32.69
C LEU A 111 -37.26 -10.62 33.66
N ASN A 112 -37.95 -11.66 33.17
CA ASN A 112 -38.25 -12.82 33.99
C ASN A 112 -37.15 -13.86 33.94
N LEU A 113 -36.34 -13.92 34.98
CA LEU A 113 -35.15 -14.78 35.06
C LEU A 113 -35.47 -16.27 34.94
N THR A 114 -36.55 -16.71 35.54
CA THR A 114 -37.00 -18.14 35.50
C THR A 114 -37.39 -18.54 34.09
N VAL A 115 -38.12 -17.66 33.39
CA VAL A 115 -38.52 -17.88 32.00
C VAL A 115 -37.32 -17.85 31.09
N LEU A 116 -36.37 -16.92 31.28
CA LEU A 116 -35.13 -16.88 30.50
C LEU A 116 -34.32 -18.16 30.70
N GLU A 117 -34.12 -18.59 31.93
CA GLU A 117 -33.40 -19.83 32.29
C GLU A 117 -34.06 -21.05 31.61
N GLN A 118 -35.39 -21.13 31.67
CA GLN A 118 -36.14 -22.20 31.03
C GLN A 118 -36.00 -22.20 29.53
N SER A 119 -36.08 -21.01 28.88
CA SER A 119 -35.95 -20.85 27.44
C SER A 119 -34.56 -21.24 26.93
N LEU A 120 -33.50 -20.79 27.63
CA LEU A 120 -32.11 -21.16 27.31
C LEU A 120 -31.87 -22.67 27.51
N GLY A 121 -32.42 -23.25 28.56
CA GLY A 121 -32.34 -24.68 28.83
C GLY A 121 -33.02 -25.51 27.72
N GLU A 122 -34.19 -25.07 27.24
CA GLU A 122 -34.89 -25.71 26.11
C GLU A 122 -34.07 -25.63 24.80
N LEU A 123 -33.48 -24.47 24.49
CA LEU A 123 -32.57 -24.30 23.33
C LEU A 123 -31.38 -25.28 23.38
N ILE A 124 -30.72 -25.36 24.52
CA ILE A 124 -29.58 -26.27 24.72
C ILE A 124 -29.99 -27.73 24.54
N ASN A 125 -31.15 -28.08 25.03
CA ASN A 125 -31.66 -29.43 24.88
C ASN A 125 -32.15 -29.77 23.48
N ARG A 126 -32.71 -28.79 22.77
CA ARG A 126 -33.22 -28.92 21.41
C ARG A 126 -32.11 -29.16 20.39
N HIS A 127 -31.01 -28.39 20.46
CA HIS A 127 -29.89 -28.48 19.56
C HIS A 127 -28.74 -29.29 20.16
N GLU A 128 -28.51 -30.50 19.64
CA GLU A 128 -27.45 -31.38 20.11
C GLU A 128 -26.06 -30.72 20.06
N ILE A 129 -25.82 -29.85 19.10
CA ILE A 129 -24.54 -29.14 18.90
C ILE A 129 -24.11 -28.32 20.12
N PHE A 130 -25.03 -27.78 20.90
CA PHE A 130 -24.71 -27.06 22.13
C PHE A 130 -24.26 -27.96 23.29
N ARG A 131 -24.50 -29.25 23.18
CA ARG A 131 -24.10 -30.30 24.10
C ARG A 131 -22.98 -31.17 23.55
N THR A 132 -22.39 -30.77 22.40
CA THR A 132 -21.34 -31.50 21.69
C THR A 132 -19.96 -31.01 22.11
N THR A 133 -19.06 -31.94 22.37
CA THR A 133 -17.63 -31.74 22.55
C THR A 133 -16.84 -32.53 21.51
N PHE A 134 -15.56 -32.25 21.38
CA PHE A 134 -14.73 -32.78 20.29
C PHE A 134 -13.45 -33.46 20.84
N PRO A 135 -13.59 -34.57 21.60
CA PRO A 135 -12.45 -35.32 22.08
C PRO A 135 -11.81 -36.13 20.96
N THR A 136 -10.56 -36.56 21.20
CA THR A 136 -9.82 -37.45 20.30
C THR A 136 -9.95 -38.90 20.79
N VAL A 137 -10.39 -39.81 19.92
CA VAL A 137 -10.48 -41.25 20.19
C VAL A 137 -9.68 -41.97 19.14
N SER A 138 -8.74 -42.82 19.56
CA SER A 138 -7.83 -43.56 18.66
C SER A 138 -7.06 -42.67 17.66
N GLY A 139 -6.77 -41.43 18.00
CA GLY A 139 -6.08 -40.45 17.15
C GLY A 139 -6.97 -39.62 16.25
N GLU A 140 -8.27 -39.90 16.18
CA GLU A 140 -9.24 -39.17 15.36
C GLU A 140 -10.20 -38.34 16.23
N PRO A 141 -10.52 -37.08 15.81
CA PRO A 141 -11.51 -36.28 16.51
C PRO A 141 -12.93 -36.78 16.24
N ILE A 142 -13.76 -36.79 17.26
CA ILE A 142 -15.16 -37.23 17.17
C ILE A 142 -16.09 -36.18 17.78
N GLN A 143 -17.37 -36.21 17.38
CA GLN A 143 -18.45 -35.50 18.07
C GLN A 143 -18.98 -36.35 19.22
N ALA A 144 -18.78 -35.91 20.47
CA ALA A 144 -19.31 -36.52 21.66
C ALA A 144 -20.50 -35.69 22.19
N ILE A 145 -21.72 -36.26 22.10
CA ILE A 145 -22.95 -35.56 22.43
C ILE A 145 -23.42 -35.94 23.81
N ALA A 146 -23.44 -34.98 24.75
CA ALA A 146 -23.92 -35.22 26.08
C ALA A 146 -25.44 -35.35 26.14
N MET A 147 -25.93 -36.14 27.10
CA MET A 147 -27.38 -36.26 27.38
C MET A 147 -27.98 -34.91 27.80
N PRO A 148 -29.26 -34.67 27.51
CA PRO A 148 -29.99 -33.51 28.02
C PRO A 148 -29.84 -33.35 29.53
N SER A 149 -29.58 -32.13 30.01
CA SER A 149 -29.43 -31.84 31.43
C SER A 149 -30.12 -30.54 31.83
N SER A 150 -30.32 -30.35 33.12
CA SER A 150 -30.87 -29.09 33.62
C SER A 150 -29.86 -27.96 33.47
N PHE A 151 -30.31 -26.88 32.83
CA PHE A 151 -29.51 -25.67 32.70
C PHE A 151 -29.72 -24.71 33.85
N ARG A 152 -28.67 -24.04 34.28
CA ARG A 152 -28.72 -22.97 35.28
C ARG A 152 -28.00 -21.74 34.78
N LEU A 153 -28.70 -20.61 34.73
CA LEU A 153 -28.15 -19.33 34.33
C LEU A 153 -27.25 -18.75 35.44
N LYS A 154 -26.03 -18.43 35.12
CA LYS A 154 -25.13 -17.70 36.05
C LYS A 154 -25.57 -16.25 36.16
N VAL A 155 -25.90 -15.78 37.33
CA VAL A 155 -26.34 -14.39 37.58
C VAL A 155 -25.40 -13.75 38.59
N ASP A 156 -24.75 -12.68 38.20
CA ASP A 156 -23.95 -11.81 39.07
C ASP A 156 -24.79 -10.54 39.38
N ASN A 157 -24.91 -10.21 40.66
CA ASN A 157 -25.71 -9.05 41.10
C ASN A 157 -24.78 -7.84 41.34
N TYR A 158 -24.99 -6.75 40.59
CA TYR A 158 -24.27 -5.49 40.70
C TYR A 158 -25.19 -4.31 41.00
N GLN A 159 -26.40 -4.55 41.54
CA GLN A 159 -27.40 -3.52 41.82
C GLN A 159 -26.91 -2.51 42.89
N ASP A 160 -26.05 -2.93 43.81
CA ASP A 160 -25.50 -2.08 44.86
C ASP A 160 -24.33 -1.18 44.41
N LEU A 161 -23.84 -1.35 43.18
CA LEU A 161 -22.76 -0.55 42.60
C LEU A 161 -23.29 0.75 41.96
N SER A 162 -22.48 1.79 42.00
CA SER A 162 -22.77 3.01 41.25
C SER A 162 -22.68 2.79 39.73
N PRO A 163 -23.34 3.61 38.89
CA PRO A 163 -23.32 3.45 37.43
C PRO A 163 -21.93 3.38 36.83
N ASN A 164 -20.96 4.13 37.35
CA ASN A 164 -19.57 4.11 36.89
C ASN A 164 -18.88 2.79 37.25
N GLU A 165 -19.11 2.29 38.48
CA GLU A 165 -18.57 1.00 38.90
C GLU A 165 -19.20 -0.14 38.12
N GLN A 166 -20.51 -0.08 37.84
CA GLN A 166 -21.18 -1.04 36.98
C GLN A 166 -20.55 -1.09 35.57
N SER A 167 -20.33 0.06 34.93
CA SER A 167 -19.68 0.14 33.62
C SER A 167 -18.29 -0.46 33.65
N THR A 168 -17.49 -0.13 34.64
CA THR A 168 -16.14 -0.68 34.84
C THR A 168 -16.18 -2.20 35.00
N LYS A 169 -17.18 -2.69 35.78
CA LYS A 169 -17.31 -4.11 36.07
C LYS A 169 -17.77 -4.91 34.86
N ILE A 170 -18.70 -4.35 34.06
CA ILE A 170 -19.14 -4.94 32.79
C ILE A 170 -17.93 -5.09 31.85
N GLN A 171 -17.11 -4.02 31.70
CA GLN A 171 -15.90 -4.06 30.87
C GLN A 171 -14.93 -5.15 31.35
N GLN A 172 -14.64 -5.21 32.64
CA GLN A 172 -13.76 -6.23 33.24
C GLN A 172 -14.27 -7.65 32.97
N VAL A 173 -15.58 -7.90 33.17
CA VAL A 173 -16.15 -9.23 32.93
C VAL A 173 -16.12 -9.57 31.44
N ALA A 174 -16.42 -8.62 30.56
CA ALA A 174 -16.35 -8.83 29.12
C ALA A 174 -14.93 -9.18 28.63
N GLU A 175 -13.92 -8.43 29.10
CA GLU A 175 -12.51 -8.71 28.82
C GLU A 175 -12.05 -10.07 29.35
N LEU A 176 -12.48 -10.43 30.58
CA LEU A 176 -12.17 -11.74 31.16
C LEU A 176 -12.75 -12.88 30.35
N GLU A 177 -14.04 -12.79 29.98
CA GLU A 177 -14.71 -13.81 29.16
C GLU A 177 -14.12 -13.90 27.75
N ALA A 178 -13.85 -12.78 27.10
CA ALA A 178 -13.16 -12.74 25.80
C ALA A 178 -11.72 -13.31 25.91
N GLY A 179 -11.08 -13.08 27.06
CA GLY A 179 -9.71 -13.50 27.36
C GLY A 179 -9.53 -15.01 27.60
N GLN A 180 -10.60 -15.79 27.83
CA GLN A 180 -10.51 -17.22 28.11
C GLN A 180 -10.75 -18.06 26.86
N ALA A 181 -9.82 -18.96 26.52
CA ALA A 181 -10.01 -19.95 25.48
C ALA A 181 -11.00 -21.03 25.93
N PHE A 182 -11.70 -21.66 24.98
CA PHE A 182 -12.46 -22.89 25.25
C PHE A 182 -11.56 -24.11 25.14
N ASP A 183 -11.79 -25.11 25.95
CA ASP A 183 -11.31 -26.46 25.71
C ASP A 183 -12.38 -27.24 24.95
N LEU A 184 -12.07 -27.61 23.70
CA LEU A 184 -13.01 -28.29 22.82
C LEU A 184 -13.36 -29.70 23.29
N THR A 185 -12.56 -30.27 24.19
CA THR A 185 -12.81 -31.63 24.76
C THR A 185 -13.71 -31.58 25.97
N VAL A 186 -13.93 -30.39 26.54
CA VAL A 186 -14.71 -30.17 27.77
C VAL A 186 -15.80 -29.15 27.52
N GLY A 187 -17.05 -29.56 27.52
CA GLY A 187 -18.18 -28.64 27.32
C GLY A 187 -18.57 -27.86 28.59
N PRO A 188 -19.55 -26.95 28.51
CA PRO A 188 -20.22 -26.50 27.28
C PRO A 188 -19.43 -25.49 26.49
N LEU A 189 -19.54 -25.55 25.15
CA LEU A 189 -18.89 -24.58 24.23
C LEU A 189 -19.77 -23.36 23.94
N ILE A 190 -20.89 -23.24 24.65
CA ILE A 190 -21.74 -22.06 24.78
C ILE A 190 -21.90 -21.73 26.25
N GLN A 191 -21.77 -20.46 26.61
CA GLN A 191 -21.88 -20.00 28.00
C GLN A 191 -22.72 -18.73 28.04
N PHE A 192 -23.63 -18.66 29.01
CA PHE A 192 -24.48 -17.51 29.28
C PHE A 192 -24.19 -16.99 30.70
N LYS A 193 -24.06 -15.66 30.80
CA LYS A 193 -23.87 -14.99 32.09
C LYS A 193 -24.68 -13.70 32.11
N LEU A 194 -25.48 -13.53 33.12
CA LEU A 194 -26.30 -12.33 33.31
C LEU A 194 -25.72 -11.46 34.43
N LEU A 195 -25.52 -10.16 34.14
CA LEU A 195 -25.14 -9.14 35.09
C LEU A 195 -26.39 -8.32 35.43
N GLN A 196 -26.89 -8.35 36.62
CA GLN A 196 -28.06 -7.62 37.06
C GLN A 196 -27.66 -6.26 37.60
N LEU A 197 -28.03 -5.17 36.93
CA LEU A 197 -27.62 -3.80 37.28
C LEU A 197 -28.69 -3.02 38.03
N SER A 198 -29.95 -3.35 37.76
CA SER A 198 -31.14 -2.87 38.47
C SER A 198 -32.31 -3.85 38.29
N PRO A 199 -33.46 -3.66 38.91
CA PRO A 199 -34.63 -4.50 38.65
C PRO A 199 -35.13 -4.46 37.20
N GLN A 200 -34.79 -3.38 36.46
CA GLN A 200 -35.23 -3.18 35.08
C GLN A 200 -34.06 -3.10 34.07
N LYS A 201 -32.81 -3.34 34.53
CA LYS A 201 -31.65 -3.27 33.62
C LYS A 201 -30.67 -4.40 33.93
N SER A 202 -30.37 -5.18 32.88
CA SER A 202 -29.41 -6.29 32.97
C SER A 202 -28.50 -6.29 31.72
N VAL A 203 -27.38 -6.98 31.82
CA VAL A 203 -26.48 -7.26 30.68
C VAL A 203 -26.32 -8.77 30.57
N LEU A 204 -26.65 -9.32 29.41
CA LEU A 204 -26.45 -10.72 29.07
C LEU A 204 -25.18 -10.85 28.23
N LEU A 205 -24.21 -11.60 28.75
CA LEU A 205 -23.03 -12.02 27.99
C LEU A 205 -23.28 -13.41 27.43
N LEU A 206 -23.08 -13.56 26.13
CA LEU A 206 -23.16 -14.80 25.40
C LEU A 206 -21.81 -15.11 24.79
N LYS A 207 -21.14 -16.15 25.27
CA LYS A 207 -19.83 -16.59 24.77
C LYS A 207 -19.98 -17.92 24.05
N MET A 208 -19.48 -18.01 22.81
CA MET A 208 -19.57 -19.22 21.96
C MET A 208 -18.26 -19.48 21.22
N HIS A 209 -17.99 -20.76 20.94
CA HIS A 209 -16.93 -21.13 20.01
C HIS A 209 -17.51 -21.38 18.62
N HIS A 210 -16.89 -20.84 17.56
CA HIS A 210 -17.37 -20.97 16.18
C HIS A 210 -17.56 -22.42 15.70
N ILE A 211 -16.93 -23.42 16.31
CA ILE A 211 -17.09 -24.86 15.95
C ILE A 211 -18.53 -25.35 16.12
N ILE A 212 -19.33 -24.64 16.93
CA ILE A 212 -20.73 -25.02 17.21
C ILE A 212 -21.76 -24.11 16.55
N TYR A 213 -21.34 -23.01 15.89
CA TYR A 213 -22.27 -22.04 15.27
C TYR A 213 -21.62 -21.21 14.19
N ASP A 214 -22.43 -20.58 13.35
CA ASP A 214 -22.07 -19.56 12.37
C ASP A 214 -23.03 -18.35 12.47
N GLY A 215 -22.84 -17.32 11.61
CA GLY A 215 -23.70 -16.14 11.61
C GLY A 215 -25.18 -16.42 11.33
N TRP A 216 -25.52 -17.39 10.46
CA TRP A 216 -26.89 -17.80 10.20
C TRP A 216 -27.49 -18.50 11.42
N SER A 217 -26.72 -19.36 12.08
CA SER A 217 -27.10 -20.04 13.33
C SER A 217 -27.43 -19.07 14.45
N PHE A 218 -26.73 -17.92 14.49
CA PHE A 218 -27.00 -16.87 15.47
C PHE A 218 -28.41 -16.27 15.28
N GLY A 219 -28.82 -16.01 14.05
CA GLY A 219 -30.19 -15.59 13.74
C GLY A 219 -31.27 -16.62 14.15
N ILE A 220 -30.98 -17.93 14.03
CA ILE A 220 -31.86 -18.99 14.50
C ILE A 220 -31.96 -18.96 16.02
N LEU A 221 -30.83 -18.86 16.72
CA LEU A 221 -30.78 -18.78 18.18
C LEU A 221 -31.64 -17.63 18.71
N ILE A 222 -31.51 -16.44 18.13
CA ILE A 222 -32.31 -15.26 18.51
C ILE A 222 -33.81 -15.51 18.31
N ARG A 223 -34.21 -15.99 17.14
CA ARG A 223 -35.62 -16.23 16.81
C ARG A 223 -36.24 -17.28 17.72
N GLU A 224 -35.56 -18.41 17.94
CA GLU A 224 -36.06 -19.49 18.80
C GLU A 224 -36.08 -19.08 20.27
N LEU A 225 -35.07 -18.35 20.77
CA LEU A 225 -35.08 -17.79 22.12
C LEU A 225 -36.28 -16.83 22.33
N SER A 226 -36.51 -15.94 21.37
CA SER A 226 -37.65 -15.00 21.41
C SER A 226 -38.98 -15.75 21.47
N ALA A 227 -39.20 -16.75 20.62
CA ALA A 227 -40.40 -17.54 20.57
C ALA A 227 -40.64 -18.35 21.87
N LEU A 228 -39.61 -18.96 22.41
CA LEU A 228 -39.64 -19.71 23.67
C LEU A 228 -39.94 -18.80 24.88
N TYR A 229 -39.22 -17.67 24.95
CA TYR A 229 -39.42 -16.70 26.02
C TYR A 229 -40.85 -16.16 26.04
N GLU A 230 -41.39 -15.76 24.87
CA GLU A 230 -42.77 -15.30 24.77
C GLU A 230 -43.80 -16.36 25.16
N ALA A 231 -43.64 -17.61 24.68
CA ALA A 231 -44.56 -18.69 25.02
C ALA A 231 -44.52 -19.03 26.49
N PHE A 232 -43.33 -19.16 27.08
CA PHE A 232 -43.17 -19.53 28.52
C PHE A 232 -43.63 -18.38 29.45
N LEU A 233 -43.44 -17.11 29.02
CA LEU A 233 -43.94 -15.96 29.78
C LEU A 233 -45.47 -15.99 29.85
N LYS A 234 -46.16 -16.54 28.82
CA LYS A 234 -47.61 -16.75 28.79
C LYS A 234 -48.04 -18.11 29.34
N ASN A 235 -47.14 -18.90 29.95
CA ASN A 235 -47.34 -20.27 30.42
C ASN A 235 -47.86 -21.22 29.31
N LEU A 236 -47.45 -21.01 28.06
CA LEU A 236 -47.78 -21.89 26.96
C LEU A 236 -46.68 -22.97 26.80
N ALA A 237 -47.05 -24.04 26.06
CA ALA A 237 -46.10 -25.08 25.70
C ALA A 237 -45.07 -24.57 24.66
N ASN A 238 -43.94 -25.28 24.49
CA ASN A 238 -42.94 -24.99 23.49
C ASN A 238 -43.58 -24.89 22.07
N PRO A 239 -43.51 -23.73 21.37
CA PRO A 239 -44.12 -23.51 20.09
C PRO A 239 -43.28 -24.00 18.90
N LEU A 240 -42.06 -24.41 19.12
CA LEU A 240 -41.10 -24.75 18.05
C LEU A 240 -41.37 -26.15 17.51
N PRO A 241 -41.42 -26.35 16.18
CA PRO A 241 -41.55 -27.68 15.59
C PRO A 241 -40.34 -28.55 15.90
N ALA A 242 -40.52 -29.86 16.02
CA ALA A 242 -39.41 -30.78 16.20
C ALA A 242 -38.42 -30.73 15.01
N LEU A 243 -37.14 -30.82 15.29
CA LEU A 243 -36.11 -30.91 14.26
C LEU A 243 -36.07 -32.32 13.68
N SER A 244 -36.10 -32.45 12.36
CA SER A 244 -36.07 -33.75 11.67
C SER A 244 -34.71 -34.42 11.71
N ILE A 245 -33.65 -33.61 11.78
CA ILE A 245 -32.23 -34.00 11.85
C ILE A 245 -31.46 -33.06 12.80
N GLN A 246 -30.26 -33.43 13.13
CA GLN A 246 -29.31 -32.62 13.93
C GLN A 246 -28.00 -32.42 13.17
N TYR A 247 -27.12 -31.56 13.68
CA TYR A 247 -25.86 -31.23 13.00
C TYR A 247 -24.96 -32.47 12.76
N ALA A 248 -24.95 -33.42 13.69
CA ALA A 248 -24.17 -34.66 13.52
C ALA A 248 -24.63 -35.47 12.31
N ASP A 249 -25.94 -35.46 11.99
CA ASP A 249 -26.50 -36.14 10.81
C ASP A 249 -25.98 -35.49 9.52
N PHE A 250 -25.93 -34.18 9.49
CA PHE A 250 -25.31 -33.43 8.40
C PHE A 250 -23.81 -33.74 8.23
N ALA A 251 -23.06 -33.81 9.32
CA ALA A 251 -21.62 -34.09 9.26
C ALA A 251 -21.33 -35.46 8.64
N VAL A 252 -22.13 -36.50 9.00
CA VAL A 252 -22.02 -37.83 8.40
C VAL A 252 -22.41 -37.78 6.93
N TRP A 253 -23.53 -37.14 6.60
CA TRP A 253 -24.02 -37.04 5.23
C TRP A 253 -23.00 -36.27 4.34
N GLN A 254 -22.41 -35.18 4.81
CA GLN A 254 -21.45 -34.37 4.06
C GLN A 254 -20.26 -35.22 3.61
N ARG A 255 -19.72 -36.06 4.48
CA ARG A 255 -18.58 -36.96 4.16
C ARG A 255 -18.93 -38.04 3.16
N GLN A 256 -20.17 -38.52 3.17
CA GLN A 256 -20.64 -39.49 2.19
C GLN A 256 -20.91 -38.83 0.83
N TYR A 257 -21.50 -37.64 0.83
CA TYR A 257 -21.87 -36.89 -0.37
C TYR A 257 -20.63 -36.38 -1.13
N LEU A 258 -19.66 -35.80 -0.42
CA LEU A 258 -18.42 -35.25 -1.01
C LEU A 258 -17.38 -36.40 -1.24
N SER A 259 -17.69 -37.31 -2.16
CA SER A 259 -16.82 -38.41 -2.53
C SER A 259 -17.02 -38.79 -4.02
N GLY A 260 -16.02 -39.43 -4.62
CA GLY A 260 -16.07 -39.88 -6.03
C GLY A 260 -16.36 -38.75 -7.01
N GLU A 261 -17.24 -38.98 -8.01
CA GLU A 261 -17.52 -38.04 -9.10
C GLU A 261 -17.97 -36.63 -8.64
N VAL A 262 -18.71 -36.56 -7.52
CA VAL A 262 -19.17 -35.27 -6.98
C VAL A 262 -17.99 -34.43 -6.53
N LEU A 263 -17.08 -35.03 -5.77
CA LEU A 263 -15.86 -34.36 -5.31
C LEU A 263 -14.96 -33.98 -6.48
N ASP A 264 -14.76 -34.88 -7.43
CA ASP A 264 -13.89 -34.63 -8.58
C ASP A 264 -14.40 -33.46 -9.44
N LYS A 265 -15.70 -33.37 -9.66
CA LYS A 265 -16.33 -32.26 -10.40
C LYS A 265 -16.08 -30.90 -9.70
N GLN A 266 -16.26 -30.84 -8.39
CA GLN A 266 -16.04 -29.64 -7.60
C GLN A 266 -14.57 -29.23 -7.63
N LEU A 267 -13.65 -30.17 -7.43
CA LEU A 267 -12.22 -29.95 -7.44
C LEU A 267 -11.71 -29.47 -8.80
N ASN A 268 -12.11 -30.11 -9.90
CA ASN A 268 -11.67 -29.74 -11.24
C ASN A 268 -12.04 -28.28 -11.56
N TYR A 269 -13.27 -27.87 -11.25
CA TYR A 269 -13.69 -26.47 -11.45
C TYR A 269 -12.76 -25.49 -10.72
N TRP A 270 -12.54 -25.70 -9.41
CA TRP A 270 -11.73 -24.78 -8.63
C TRP A 270 -10.25 -24.82 -9.03
N GLN A 271 -9.71 -25.96 -9.38
CA GLN A 271 -8.35 -26.08 -9.88
C GLN A 271 -8.15 -25.32 -11.20
N GLU A 272 -9.10 -25.43 -12.13
CA GLU A 272 -9.06 -24.68 -13.40
C GLU A 272 -9.17 -23.17 -13.17
N GLN A 273 -10.09 -22.74 -12.32
CA GLN A 273 -10.30 -21.30 -12.00
C GLN A 273 -9.07 -20.67 -11.35
N LEU A 274 -8.33 -21.40 -10.53
CA LEU A 274 -7.26 -20.88 -9.71
C LEU A 274 -5.85 -21.22 -10.22
N ALA A 275 -5.71 -21.97 -11.30
CA ALA A 275 -4.44 -22.50 -11.80
C ALA A 275 -3.38 -21.43 -12.13
N THR A 276 -3.80 -20.24 -12.56
CA THR A 276 -2.91 -19.19 -13.07
C THR A 276 -2.86 -17.93 -12.20
N VAL A 277 -3.71 -17.85 -11.17
CA VAL A 277 -3.77 -16.67 -10.31
C VAL A 277 -2.74 -16.77 -9.17
N SER A 278 -2.13 -15.63 -8.81
CA SER A 278 -1.24 -15.59 -7.63
C SER A 278 -2.01 -15.94 -6.35
N PRO A 279 -1.55 -16.89 -5.53
CA PRO A 279 -2.22 -17.21 -4.26
C PRO A 279 -2.04 -16.13 -3.19
N VAL A 280 -1.28 -15.08 -3.48
CA VAL A 280 -0.96 -14.00 -2.55
C VAL A 280 -1.37 -12.66 -3.13
N LEU A 281 -2.22 -11.96 -2.41
CA LEU A 281 -2.52 -10.54 -2.64
C LEU A 281 -1.57 -9.69 -1.80
N THR A 282 -0.80 -8.82 -2.46
CA THR A 282 0.22 -7.98 -1.81
C THR A 282 -0.30 -6.56 -1.62
N LEU A 283 -1.01 -6.31 -0.53
CA LEU A 283 -1.40 -4.94 -0.14
C LEU A 283 -0.20 -4.20 0.47
N PRO A 284 -0.09 -2.88 0.26
CA PRO A 284 0.93 -2.07 0.92
C PRO A 284 0.63 -1.99 2.42
N THR A 285 1.55 -2.51 3.24
CA THR A 285 1.43 -2.53 4.71
C THR A 285 2.25 -1.41 5.34
N ASP A 286 1.76 -0.83 6.43
CA ASP A 286 2.47 0.20 7.20
C ASP A 286 3.59 -0.39 8.05
N LYS A 287 3.45 -1.67 8.40
CA LYS A 287 4.39 -2.41 9.25
C LYS A 287 4.88 -3.67 8.55
N PRO A 288 6.12 -4.10 8.84
CA PRO A 288 6.61 -5.37 8.31
C PRO A 288 5.74 -6.53 8.82
N ARG A 289 5.44 -7.47 7.93
CA ARG A 289 4.63 -8.65 8.26
C ARG A 289 5.35 -9.52 9.29
N PRO A 290 4.69 -9.89 10.40
CA PRO A 290 5.27 -10.79 11.39
C PRO A 290 5.41 -12.21 10.81
N ALA A 291 6.38 -12.98 11.28
CA ALA A 291 6.63 -14.35 10.83
C ALA A 291 5.46 -15.31 11.13
N ILE A 292 4.64 -15.00 12.12
CA ILE A 292 3.45 -15.77 12.53
C ILE A 292 2.30 -14.78 12.70
N GLN A 293 1.12 -15.11 12.17
CA GLN A 293 -0.10 -14.30 12.29
C GLN A 293 -0.53 -14.17 13.75
N THR A 294 -0.86 -12.96 14.20
CA THR A 294 -1.16 -12.65 15.60
C THR A 294 -2.65 -12.50 15.91
N PHE A 295 -3.51 -12.38 14.91
CA PHE A 295 -4.96 -12.16 15.00
C PHE A 295 -5.40 -10.87 15.73
N GLN A 296 -4.48 -9.97 16.07
CA GLN A 296 -4.81 -8.67 16.63
C GLN A 296 -5.41 -7.77 15.57
N GLY A 297 -6.57 -7.19 15.84
CA GLY A 297 -7.33 -6.42 14.88
C GLY A 297 -7.66 -5.01 15.33
N GLY A 298 -7.90 -4.15 14.32
CA GLY A 298 -8.56 -2.86 14.45
C GLY A 298 -9.89 -2.88 13.69
N VAL A 299 -10.75 -1.91 13.97
CA VAL A 299 -12.08 -1.77 13.37
C VAL A 299 -12.29 -0.34 12.90
N GLU A 300 -12.67 -0.18 11.64
CA GLU A 300 -13.13 1.10 11.09
C GLU A 300 -14.57 0.95 10.60
N ARG A 301 -15.36 2.01 10.79
CA ARG A 301 -16.77 2.04 10.39
C ARG A 301 -16.99 3.05 9.27
N PHE A 302 -17.76 2.64 8.29
CA PHE A 302 -18.07 3.44 7.11
C PHE A 302 -19.57 3.44 6.83
N GLN A 303 -20.05 4.49 6.16
CA GLN A 303 -21.43 4.55 5.71
C GLN A 303 -21.49 5.10 4.29
N LEU A 304 -22.17 4.38 3.41
CA LEU A 304 -22.60 4.85 2.10
C LEU A 304 -24.05 5.31 2.22
N ASP A 305 -24.31 6.52 1.79
CA ASP A 305 -25.66 7.11 1.87
C ASP A 305 -26.68 6.38 0.97
N GLN A 306 -27.96 6.67 1.21
CA GLN A 306 -29.07 6.02 0.52
C GLN A 306 -29.05 6.26 -1.00
N ASN A 307 -28.60 7.45 -1.47
CA ASN A 307 -28.55 7.75 -2.90
C ASN A 307 -27.51 6.89 -3.61
N VAL A 308 -26.31 6.74 -3.00
CA VAL A 308 -25.25 5.87 -3.52
C VAL A 308 -25.73 4.40 -3.51
N THR A 309 -26.37 3.97 -2.44
CA THR A 309 -26.91 2.61 -2.33
C THR A 309 -27.95 2.33 -3.42
N GLN A 310 -28.86 3.27 -3.67
CA GLN A 310 -29.86 3.18 -4.75
C GLN A 310 -29.20 3.16 -6.13
N GLY A 311 -28.16 3.99 -6.34
CA GLY A 311 -27.37 4.01 -7.58
C GLY A 311 -26.73 2.65 -7.86
N LEU A 312 -26.10 2.03 -6.86
CA LEU A 312 -25.51 0.69 -6.97
C LEU A 312 -26.56 -0.37 -7.29
N LYS A 313 -27.70 -0.34 -6.59
CA LYS A 313 -28.81 -1.28 -6.84
C LYS A 313 -29.33 -1.16 -8.27
N LYS A 314 -29.53 0.09 -8.74
CA LYS A 314 -29.99 0.34 -10.10
C LYS A 314 -28.97 -0.18 -11.12
N LEU A 315 -27.68 0.14 -10.94
CA LEU A 315 -26.61 -0.34 -11.81
C LEU A 315 -26.59 -1.87 -11.86
N GLY A 316 -26.68 -2.54 -10.71
CA GLY A 316 -26.78 -4.00 -10.64
C GLY A 316 -28.02 -4.53 -11.37
N GLN A 317 -29.20 -3.95 -11.14
CA GLN A 317 -30.45 -4.35 -11.80
C GLN A 317 -30.36 -4.21 -13.33
N ASP A 318 -29.80 -3.10 -13.82
CA ASP A 318 -29.63 -2.85 -15.26
C ASP A 318 -28.70 -3.90 -15.92
N GLN A 319 -27.79 -4.51 -15.15
CA GLN A 319 -26.85 -5.56 -15.59
C GLN A 319 -27.25 -6.99 -15.12
N VAL A 320 -28.42 -7.14 -14.52
CA VAL A 320 -28.88 -8.44 -13.95
C VAL A 320 -27.84 -9.00 -12.95
N ALA A 321 -27.25 -8.13 -12.15
CA ALA A 321 -26.31 -8.45 -11.10
C ALA A 321 -26.87 -8.05 -9.72
N THR A 322 -26.44 -8.75 -8.68
CA THR A 322 -26.83 -8.43 -7.30
C THR A 322 -26.01 -7.25 -6.75
N LEU A 323 -26.49 -6.61 -5.68
CA LEU A 323 -25.73 -5.59 -4.98
C LEU A 323 -24.37 -6.11 -4.49
N PHE A 324 -24.32 -7.37 -4.03
CA PHE A 324 -23.07 -8.04 -3.67
C PHE A 324 -22.08 -8.08 -4.83
N MET A 325 -22.52 -8.54 -6.01
CA MET A 325 -21.65 -8.62 -7.20
C MET A 325 -21.16 -7.25 -7.63
N THR A 326 -22.01 -6.22 -7.55
CA THR A 326 -21.65 -4.84 -7.91
C THR A 326 -20.60 -4.25 -6.94
N LEU A 327 -20.80 -4.46 -5.63
CA LEU A 327 -19.84 -4.03 -4.61
C LEU A 327 -18.53 -4.81 -4.71
N LEU A 328 -18.59 -6.13 -4.93
CA LEU A 328 -17.39 -6.99 -5.08
C LEU A 328 -16.56 -6.57 -6.29
N ALA A 329 -17.20 -6.24 -7.42
CA ALA A 329 -16.51 -5.73 -8.60
C ALA A 329 -15.78 -4.41 -8.30
N GLY A 330 -16.45 -3.46 -7.63
CA GLY A 330 -15.84 -2.20 -7.19
C GLY A 330 -14.70 -2.41 -6.19
N PHE A 331 -14.86 -3.35 -5.28
CA PHE A 331 -13.81 -3.71 -4.32
C PHE A 331 -12.60 -4.35 -4.99
N GLY A 332 -12.81 -5.18 -6.02
CA GLY A 332 -11.75 -5.72 -6.85
C GLY A 332 -10.92 -4.64 -7.55
N VAL A 333 -11.58 -3.58 -8.07
CA VAL A 333 -10.88 -2.41 -8.63
C VAL A 333 -10.01 -1.74 -7.57
N LEU A 334 -10.55 -1.49 -6.37
CA LEU A 334 -9.80 -0.91 -5.27
C LEU A 334 -8.54 -1.74 -4.94
N LEU A 335 -8.71 -3.04 -4.73
CA LEU A 335 -7.61 -3.95 -4.38
C LEU A 335 -6.54 -3.99 -5.48
N SER A 336 -6.94 -4.02 -6.73
CA SER A 336 -6.03 -3.96 -7.88
C SER A 336 -5.20 -2.68 -7.90
N ARG A 337 -5.82 -1.54 -7.64
CA ARG A 337 -5.14 -0.23 -7.62
C ARG A 337 -4.20 -0.08 -6.42
N TYR A 338 -4.50 -0.74 -5.29
CA TYR A 338 -3.64 -0.74 -4.09
C TYR A 338 -2.50 -1.75 -4.17
N SER A 339 -2.74 -2.93 -4.72
CA SER A 339 -1.73 -4.00 -4.81
C SER A 339 -0.86 -3.95 -6.07
N GLY A 340 -1.32 -3.24 -7.11
CA GLY A 340 -0.72 -3.30 -8.45
C GLY A 340 -1.00 -4.59 -9.22
N GLN A 341 -1.75 -5.53 -8.62
CA GLN A 341 -2.08 -6.82 -9.25
C GLN A 341 -3.36 -6.69 -10.08
N SER A 342 -3.34 -7.21 -11.31
CA SER A 342 -4.50 -7.17 -12.21
C SER A 342 -5.34 -8.45 -12.18
N ASP A 343 -4.86 -9.51 -11.54
CA ASP A 343 -5.55 -10.79 -11.37
C ASP A 343 -5.43 -11.19 -9.90
N LEU A 344 -6.54 -11.22 -9.19
CA LEU A 344 -6.55 -11.34 -7.73
C LEU A 344 -7.72 -12.19 -7.22
N MET A 345 -7.64 -12.62 -5.97
CA MET A 345 -8.67 -13.39 -5.30
C MET A 345 -9.21 -12.65 -4.09
N VAL A 346 -10.52 -12.73 -3.91
CA VAL A 346 -11.23 -12.24 -2.73
C VAL A 346 -12.02 -13.39 -2.13
N GLY A 347 -11.87 -13.61 -0.83
CA GLY A 347 -12.69 -14.57 -0.11
C GLY A 347 -14.09 -14.01 0.14
N SER A 348 -15.10 -14.83 0.00
CA SER A 348 -16.46 -14.49 0.39
C SER A 348 -17.08 -15.59 1.24
N PRO A 349 -17.55 -15.28 2.46
CA PRO A 349 -18.23 -16.28 3.26
C PRO A 349 -19.64 -16.54 2.70
N ILE A 350 -20.04 -17.81 2.72
CA ILE A 350 -21.39 -18.25 2.37
C ILE A 350 -22.01 -19.06 3.49
N ALA A 351 -23.32 -19.00 3.62
CA ALA A 351 -24.04 -19.77 4.64
C ALA A 351 -24.05 -21.29 4.37
N ASN A 352 -23.84 -21.70 3.12
CA ASN A 352 -23.77 -23.10 2.67
C ASN A 352 -24.94 -23.97 3.12
N ARG A 353 -26.19 -23.39 3.10
CA ARG A 353 -27.44 -24.08 3.50
C ARG A 353 -28.30 -24.34 2.28
N ASN A 354 -27.86 -25.30 1.45
CA ASN A 354 -28.49 -25.61 0.16
C ASN A 354 -29.69 -26.56 0.27
N GLN A 355 -30.02 -27.04 1.48
CA GLN A 355 -31.12 -28.00 1.73
C GLN A 355 -32.04 -27.46 2.81
N ALA A 356 -33.33 -27.62 2.64
CA ALA A 356 -34.36 -27.14 3.55
C ALA A 356 -34.23 -27.75 4.96
N GLU A 357 -33.76 -29.00 5.03
CA GLU A 357 -33.59 -29.72 6.30
C GLU A 357 -32.52 -29.11 7.21
N ILE A 358 -31.48 -28.45 6.64
CA ILE A 358 -30.41 -27.84 7.41
C ILE A 358 -30.66 -26.35 7.71
N GLU A 359 -31.64 -25.70 7.06
CA GLU A 359 -31.96 -24.29 7.31
C GLU A 359 -32.26 -23.97 8.78
N PRO A 360 -33.08 -24.81 9.51
CA PRO A 360 -33.43 -24.56 10.91
C PRO A 360 -32.36 -25.04 11.92
N LEU A 361 -31.25 -25.61 11.48
CA LEU A 361 -30.24 -26.16 12.38
C LEU A 361 -29.25 -25.11 12.86
N ILE A 362 -28.83 -25.21 14.09
CA ILE A 362 -27.66 -24.51 14.61
C ILE A 362 -26.41 -25.39 14.40
N GLY A 363 -25.33 -24.80 13.89
CA GLY A 363 -24.08 -25.48 13.63
C GLY A 363 -23.14 -24.66 12.79
N PHE A 364 -21.94 -25.12 12.54
CA PHE A 364 -20.93 -24.46 11.70
C PHE A 364 -21.01 -24.98 10.26
N PHE A 365 -21.84 -24.37 9.45
CA PHE A 365 -22.06 -24.72 8.03
C PHE A 365 -21.31 -23.83 7.07
N ALA A 366 -20.92 -22.64 7.53
CA ALA A 366 -20.31 -21.61 6.69
C ALA A 366 -19.10 -22.15 5.93
N ASN A 367 -18.99 -21.79 4.65
CA ASN A 367 -17.84 -22.06 3.80
C ASN A 367 -17.30 -20.74 3.23
N THR A 368 -16.10 -20.78 2.67
CA THR A 368 -15.48 -19.63 2.00
C THR A 368 -15.29 -19.93 0.53
N LEU A 369 -15.73 -19.03 -0.34
CA LEU A 369 -15.45 -19.08 -1.77
C LEU A 369 -14.27 -18.18 -2.11
N ALA A 370 -13.32 -18.69 -2.88
CA ALA A 370 -12.20 -17.91 -3.44
C ALA A 370 -12.60 -17.35 -4.80
N LEU A 371 -13.18 -16.14 -4.81
CA LEU A 371 -13.67 -15.49 -6.02
C LEU A 371 -12.54 -14.76 -6.75
N ARG A 372 -12.23 -15.20 -7.96
CA ARG A 372 -11.24 -14.57 -8.84
C ARG A 372 -11.81 -13.34 -9.52
N ILE A 373 -11.05 -12.25 -9.53
CA ILE A 373 -11.37 -11.00 -10.21
C ILE A 373 -10.20 -10.67 -11.14
N ASN A 374 -10.45 -10.67 -12.44
CA ASN A 374 -9.43 -10.45 -13.46
C ASN A 374 -9.63 -9.10 -14.17
N LEU A 375 -8.67 -8.20 -14.00
CA LEU A 375 -8.63 -6.86 -14.59
C LEU A 375 -7.52 -6.70 -15.64
N SER A 376 -6.87 -7.79 -16.06
CA SER A 376 -5.65 -7.76 -16.91
C SER A 376 -5.89 -7.03 -18.24
N GLU A 377 -7.04 -7.27 -18.87
CA GLU A 377 -7.43 -6.65 -20.13
C GLU A 377 -7.95 -5.20 -20.00
N ASN A 378 -7.85 -4.61 -18.80
CA ASN A 378 -8.38 -3.28 -18.51
C ASN A 378 -9.86 -3.11 -18.98
N PRO A 379 -10.78 -3.94 -18.47
CA PRO A 379 -12.19 -3.86 -18.85
C PRO A 379 -12.82 -2.51 -18.44
N SER A 380 -13.97 -2.16 -19.02
CA SER A 380 -14.87 -1.20 -18.40
C SER A 380 -15.47 -1.78 -17.13
N PHE A 381 -16.02 -0.94 -16.26
CA PHE A 381 -16.67 -1.46 -15.06
C PHE A 381 -17.85 -2.42 -15.37
N LEU A 382 -18.59 -2.16 -16.44
CA LEU A 382 -19.68 -3.06 -16.84
C LEU A 382 -19.16 -4.42 -17.33
N GLU A 383 -18.09 -4.45 -18.10
CA GLU A 383 -17.43 -5.69 -18.53
C GLU A 383 -16.89 -6.47 -17.31
N LEU A 384 -16.30 -5.78 -16.35
CA LEU A 384 -15.84 -6.39 -15.09
C LEU A 384 -17.01 -6.94 -14.26
N LEU A 385 -18.12 -6.19 -14.15
CA LEU A 385 -19.31 -6.62 -13.43
C LEU A 385 -19.90 -7.91 -14.02
N GLU A 386 -19.93 -8.03 -15.35
CA GLU A 386 -20.36 -9.25 -16.03
C GLU A 386 -19.44 -10.44 -15.71
N GLN A 387 -18.10 -10.25 -15.70
CA GLN A 387 -17.15 -11.29 -15.30
C GLN A 387 -17.34 -11.70 -13.84
N VAL A 388 -17.47 -10.73 -12.92
CA VAL A 388 -17.69 -11.00 -11.49
C VAL A 388 -19.00 -11.72 -11.26
N LYS A 389 -20.06 -11.35 -11.99
CA LYS A 389 -21.35 -12.05 -11.96
C LYS A 389 -21.17 -13.52 -12.36
N GLN A 390 -20.50 -13.76 -13.48
CA GLN A 390 -20.26 -15.13 -13.97
C GLN A 390 -19.45 -15.94 -12.95
N THR A 391 -18.32 -15.41 -12.49
CA THR A 391 -17.46 -16.06 -11.48
C THR A 391 -18.23 -16.38 -10.19
N THR A 392 -19.09 -15.45 -9.74
CA THR A 392 -19.88 -15.64 -8.53
C THR A 392 -20.95 -16.74 -8.69
N LEU A 393 -21.65 -16.75 -9.82
CA LEU A 393 -22.68 -17.76 -10.12
C LEU A 393 -22.05 -19.15 -10.26
N GLU A 394 -20.93 -19.26 -10.93
CA GLU A 394 -20.19 -20.52 -11.06
C GLU A 394 -19.61 -20.97 -9.71
N GLY A 395 -19.08 -20.05 -8.90
CA GLY A 395 -18.66 -20.30 -7.53
C GLY A 395 -19.79 -20.86 -6.66
N TYR A 396 -20.99 -20.30 -6.77
CA TYR A 396 -22.18 -20.85 -6.08
C TYR A 396 -22.59 -22.23 -6.57
N ALA A 397 -22.44 -22.53 -7.86
CA ALA A 397 -22.70 -23.88 -8.39
C ALA A 397 -21.70 -24.93 -7.88
N HIS A 398 -20.53 -24.48 -7.39
CA HIS A 398 -19.46 -25.34 -6.88
C HIS A 398 -19.12 -25.06 -5.40
N GLN A 399 -20.10 -24.59 -4.62
CA GLN A 399 -19.90 -24.15 -3.24
C GLN A 399 -19.80 -25.28 -2.21
N ASP A 400 -20.11 -26.53 -2.60
CA ASP A 400 -20.13 -27.66 -1.67
C ASP A 400 -18.71 -28.11 -1.25
N LEU A 401 -17.69 -27.78 -2.06
CA LEU A 401 -16.29 -28.08 -1.72
C LEU A 401 -15.84 -27.23 -0.53
N PRO A 402 -15.43 -27.85 0.59
CA PRO A 402 -14.84 -27.10 1.70
C PRO A 402 -13.56 -26.38 1.29
N PHE A 403 -13.41 -25.13 1.72
CA PHE A 403 -12.24 -24.31 1.42
C PHE A 403 -10.91 -24.97 1.81
N GLU A 404 -10.90 -25.67 2.93
CA GLU A 404 -9.75 -26.38 3.46
C GLU A 404 -9.28 -27.50 2.53
N MET A 405 -10.24 -28.26 1.97
CA MET A 405 -9.96 -29.32 1.02
C MET A 405 -9.37 -28.74 -0.27
N LEU A 406 -9.89 -27.59 -0.70
CA LEU A 406 -9.33 -26.87 -1.86
C LEU A 406 -7.88 -26.46 -1.61
N VAL A 407 -7.57 -25.84 -0.45
CA VAL A 407 -6.21 -25.43 -0.07
C VAL A 407 -5.26 -26.63 -0.01
N GLU A 408 -5.71 -27.76 0.55
CA GLU A 408 -4.91 -28.99 0.63
C GLU A 408 -4.58 -29.54 -0.78
N LYS A 409 -5.57 -29.57 -1.66
CA LYS A 409 -5.41 -30.09 -3.03
C LYS A 409 -4.58 -29.20 -3.94
N LEU A 410 -4.55 -27.90 -3.71
CA LEU A 410 -3.70 -26.95 -4.44
C LEU A 410 -2.23 -27.03 -4.02
N GLN A 411 -1.90 -27.71 -2.92
CA GLN A 411 -0.52 -27.91 -2.41
C GLN A 411 0.27 -26.60 -2.29
N LEU A 412 -0.39 -25.54 -1.81
CA LEU A 412 0.24 -24.23 -1.65
C LEU A 412 1.36 -24.26 -0.60
N ASP A 413 2.39 -23.45 -0.81
CA ASP A 413 3.45 -23.27 0.16
C ASP A 413 2.88 -22.80 1.50
N ARG A 414 3.33 -23.43 2.59
CA ARG A 414 2.88 -23.10 3.94
C ARG A 414 3.58 -21.84 4.45
N ASP A 415 2.85 -20.77 4.53
CA ASP A 415 3.28 -19.51 5.13
C ASP A 415 2.44 -19.23 6.39
N LEU A 416 3.07 -19.30 7.56
CA LEU A 416 2.40 -19.06 8.86
C LEU A 416 2.07 -17.58 9.10
N SER A 417 2.58 -16.69 8.27
CA SER A 417 2.35 -15.25 8.39
C SER A 417 1.03 -14.78 7.78
N ARG A 418 0.36 -15.63 7.00
CA ARG A 418 -0.88 -15.28 6.26
C ARG A 418 -1.78 -16.48 6.02
N ASN A 419 -3.05 -16.20 5.72
CA ASN A 419 -3.97 -17.24 5.27
C ASN A 419 -3.58 -17.72 3.87
N PRO A 420 -3.64 -19.03 3.60
CA PRO A 420 -3.41 -19.56 2.27
C PRO A 420 -4.54 -19.12 1.32
N LEU A 421 -4.20 -18.86 0.06
CA LEU A 421 -5.09 -18.55 -1.05
C LEU A 421 -5.85 -17.21 -0.93
N VAL A 422 -6.36 -16.85 0.24
CA VAL A 422 -7.19 -15.66 0.46
C VAL A 422 -6.66 -14.86 1.67
N GLN A 423 -6.27 -13.61 1.46
CA GLN A 423 -5.84 -12.70 2.53
C GLN A 423 -6.88 -11.62 2.84
N VAL A 424 -7.83 -11.41 1.94
CA VAL A 424 -8.88 -10.39 2.05
C VAL A 424 -10.25 -11.02 1.91
N MET A 425 -11.17 -10.69 2.82
CA MET A 425 -12.57 -11.16 2.81
C MET A 425 -13.51 -10.01 2.47
N PHE A 426 -14.57 -10.31 1.71
CA PHE A 426 -15.65 -9.38 1.41
C PHE A 426 -17.02 -10.04 1.59
N ALA A 427 -17.90 -9.41 2.35
CA ALA A 427 -19.25 -9.91 2.63
C ALA A 427 -20.31 -8.81 2.58
N LEU A 428 -21.43 -9.09 1.94
CA LEU A 428 -22.67 -8.35 2.13
C LEU A 428 -23.59 -9.20 3.02
N GLN A 429 -23.82 -8.73 4.22
CA GLN A 429 -24.60 -9.45 5.24
C GLN A 429 -26.09 -9.24 5.02
N ASN A 430 -26.84 -10.33 4.92
CA ASN A 430 -28.28 -10.32 4.72
C ASN A 430 -29.07 -10.53 6.03
N THR A 431 -28.36 -10.75 7.15
CA THR A 431 -28.98 -10.91 8.47
C THR A 431 -29.10 -9.56 9.15
N SER A 432 -30.32 -9.18 9.54
CA SER A 432 -30.53 -8.02 10.41
C SER A 432 -29.84 -8.26 11.76
N GLN A 433 -28.95 -7.35 12.15
CA GLN A 433 -28.35 -7.39 13.50
C GLN A 433 -29.34 -7.05 14.63
N ASP A 434 -30.56 -6.62 14.30
CA ASP A 434 -31.43 -5.88 15.22
C ASP A 434 -32.69 -6.65 15.67
N ASP A 435 -32.83 -7.93 15.39
CA ASP A 435 -34.08 -8.66 15.68
C ASP A 435 -34.11 -9.37 17.07
N TRP A 436 -33.40 -8.83 18.07
CA TRP A 436 -33.65 -9.23 19.44
C TRP A 436 -35.02 -8.70 19.88
N ASN A 437 -36.06 -9.54 19.78
CA ASN A 437 -37.42 -9.18 20.18
C ASN A 437 -37.91 -10.11 21.29
N LEU A 438 -37.50 -9.84 22.53
CA LEU A 438 -38.07 -10.46 23.69
C LEU A 438 -39.25 -9.62 24.15
N SER A 439 -40.45 -10.19 24.19
CA SER A 439 -41.71 -9.49 24.46
C SER A 439 -41.64 -8.63 25.71
N GLY A 440 -41.81 -7.31 25.54
CA GLY A 440 -41.78 -6.33 26.62
C GLY A 440 -40.39 -5.89 27.09
N LEU A 441 -39.31 -6.25 26.37
CA LEU A 441 -37.94 -5.89 26.67
C LEU A 441 -37.35 -5.12 25.52
N ASN A 442 -36.55 -4.08 25.84
CA ASN A 442 -35.66 -3.41 24.87
C ASN A 442 -34.26 -4.05 24.98
N ILE A 443 -33.73 -4.54 23.84
CA ILE A 443 -32.41 -5.17 23.81
C ILE A 443 -31.53 -4.41 22.84
N GLU A 444 -30.36 -3.99 23.33
CA GLU A 444 -29.36 -3.28 22.56
C GLU A 444 -28.00 -3.96 22.66
N ASN A 445 -27.28 -4.02 21.57
CA ASN A 445 -25.91 -4.51 21.57
C ASN A 445 -24.98 -3.48 22.21
N LEU A 446 -24.30 -3.86 23.30
CA LEU A 446 -23.40 -2.97 24.02
C LEU A 446 -22.01 -3.01 23.38
N SER A 447 -21.66 -1.95 22.65
CA SER A 447 -20.34 -1.78 22.07
C SER A 447 -19.31 -1.47 23.14
N LEU A 448 -18.63 -2.49 23.66
CA LEU A 448 -17.48 -2.33 24.56
C LEU A 448 -16.18 -2.33 23.77
N SER A 449 -15.15 -1.67 24.33
CA SER A 449 -13.80 -1.64 23.77
C SER A 449 -13.07 -2.97 24.05
N VAL A 450 -13.55 -4.04 23.43
CA VAL A 450 -12.82 -5.32 23.43
C VAL A 450 -11.93 -5.35 22.20
N GLU A 451 -10.65 -5.80 22.36
CA GLU A 451 -9.74 -5.95 21.22
C GLU A 451 -10.40 -6.79 20.12
N ALA A 452 -10.50 -6.21 18.95
CA ALA A 452 -11.04 -6.92 17.81
C ALA A 452 -10.11 -8.06 17.40
N THR A 453 -10.67 -9.22 17.14
CA THR A 453 -9.93 -10.34 16.56
C THR A 453 -10.18 -10.38 15.06
N VAL A 454 -9.11 -10.40 14.27
CA VAL A 454 -9.17 -10.48 12.82
C VAL A 454 -8.49 -11.76 12.33
N ARG A 455 -9.08 -12.43 11.35
CA ARG A 455 -8.58 -13.72 10.83
C ARG A 455 -7.83 -13.56 9.52
N PHE A 456 -8.06 -12.47 8.81
CA PHE A 456 -7.45 -12.12 7.51
C PHE A 456 -6.67 -10.80 7.64
N ASP A 457 -5.93 -10.44 6.63
CA ASP A 457 -5.27 -9.14 6.60
C ASP A 457 -6.31 -8.01 6.64
N LEU A 458 -7.43 -8.21 5.91
CA LEU A 458 -8.56 -7.30 5.84
C LEU A 458 -9.88 -8.08 5.67
N GLU A 459 -10.89 -7.76 6.49
CA GLU A 459 -12.24 -8.29 6.38
C GLU A 459 -13.23 -7.13 6.21
N VAL A 460 -13.97 -7.12 5.12
CA VAL A 460 -14.93 -6.04 4.78
C VAL A 460 -16.34 -6.60 4.81
N HIS A 461 -17.17 -6.03 5.67
CA HIS A 461 -18.56 -6.40 5.82
C HIS A 461 -19.45 -5.19 5.59
N TYR A 462 -20.50 -5.36 4.80
CA TYR A 462 -21.55 -4.37 4.60
C TYR A 462 -22.92 -4.92 4.99
N TRP A 463 -23.75 -4.06 5.58
CA TRP A 463 -25.16 -4.31 5.88
C TRP A 463 -26.02 -3.29 5.19
N GLU A 464 -27.13 -3.72 4.65
CA GLU A 464 -28.15 -2.81 4.16
C GLU A 464 -29.01 -2.31 5.31
N LYS A 465 -29.06 -0.99 5.48
CA LYS A 465 -29.85 -0.28 6.49
C LYS A 465 -30.79 0.73 5.79
N PRO A 466 -31.83 1.25 6.46
CA PRO A 466 -32.71 2.26 5.87
C PRO A 466 -31.97 3.52 5.38
N GLU A 467 -30.86 3.88 6.04
CA GLU A 467 -30.05 5.05 5.75
C GLU A 467 -29.01 4.81 4.64
N GLY A 468 -28.86 3.56 4.16
CA GLY A 468 -27.90 3.17 3.13
C GLY A 468 -27.14 1.90 3.48
N LEU A 469 -25.84 1.83 3.15
CA LEU A 469 -24.99 0.69 3.51
C LEU A 469 -24.08 1.06 4.67
N GLU A 470 -24.21 0.35 5.78
CA GLU A 470 -23.25 0.40 6.87
C GLU A 470 -22.10 -0.59 6.60
N GLY A 471 -20.85 -0.10 6.66
CA GLY A 471 -19.64 -0.88 6.44
C GLY A 471 -18.83 -1.02 7.73
N ILE A 472 -18.36 -2.23 8.01
CA ILE A 472 -17.38 -2.51 9.05
C ILE A 472 -16.18 -3.18 8.41
N TRP A 473 -15.02 -2.53 8.54
CA TRP A 473 -13.74 -3.01 8.05
C TRP A 473 -12.88 -3.43 9.23
N LEU A 474 -12.59 -4.72 9.33
CA LEU A 474 -11.70 -5.32 10.32
C LEU A 474 -10.34 -5.54 9.67
N TYR A 475 -9.27 -5.18 10.31
CA TYR A 475 -7.93 -5.26 9.73
C TYR A 475 -6.88 -5.68 10.76
N SER A 476 -5.81 -6.32 10.29
CA SER A 476 -4.67 -6.68 11.13
C SER A 476 -3.91 -5.42 11.57
N SER A 477 -3.95 -5.07 12.86
CA SER A 477 -3.26 -3.91 13.44
C SER A 477 -1.72 -4.07 13.46
N ASN A 478 -1.22 -5.30 13.23
CA ASN A 478 0.20 -5.57 13.02
C ASN A 478 0.67 -5.31 11.58
N LEU A 479 -0.25 -5.08 10.65
CA LEU A 479 0.06 -4.75 9.26
C LEU A 479 -0.31 -3.31 8.91
N PHE A 480 -1.45 -2.83 9.39
CA PHE A 480 -2.03 -1.54 9.00
C PHE A 480 -2.24 -0.62 10.19
N ASP A 481 -2.08 0.66 9.94
CA ASP A 481 -2.53 1.72 10.82
C ASP A 481 -4.00 2.09 10.50
N ALA A 482 -4.73 2.55 11.50
CA ALA A 482 -6.14 2.97 11.35
C ALA A 482 -6.32 3.99 10.22
N THR A 483 -5.41 4.96 10.13
CA THR A 483 -5.44 6.02 9.11
C THR A 483 -5.31 5.48 7.68
N THR A 484 -4.58 4.38 7.48
CA THR A 484 -4.46 3.73 6.16
C THR A 484 -5.75 3.07 5.76
N ILE A 485 -6.42 2.36 6.67
CA ILE A 485 -7.73 1.74 6.41
C ILE A 485 -8.82 2.80 6.21
N GLN A 486 -8.79 3.90 6.98
CA GLN A 486 -9.71 5.03 6.79
C GLN A 486 -9.58 5.62 5.38
N ARG A 487 -8.35 5.88 4.91
CA ARG A 487 -8.11 6.34 3.51
C ARG A 487 -8.62 5.34 2.49
N MET A 488 -8.27 4.05 2.67
CA MET A 488 -8.69 2.99 1.75
C MET A 488 -10.21 2.89 1.64
N GLY A 489 -10.93 3.01 2.76
CA GLY A 489 -12.39 3.03 2.78
C GLY A 489 -12.97 4.29 2.13
N GLN A 490 -12.37 5.46 2.36
CA GLN A 490 -12.77 6.70 1.69
C GLN A 490 -12.56 6.63 0.18
N ASN A 491 -11.44 6.07 -0.26
CA ASN A 491 -11.15 5.85 -1.69
C ASN A 491 -12.15 4.87 -2.30
N PHE A 492 -12.51 3.80 -1.59
CA PHE A 492 -13.56 2.89 -2.03
C PHE A 492 -14.89 3.61 -2.22
N HIS A 493 -15.29 4.43 -1.27
CA HIS A 493 -16.55 5.19 -1.36
C HIS A 493 -16.53 6.22 -2.50
N HIS A 494 -15.40 6.87 -2.74
CA HIS A 494 -15.23 7.77 -3.88
C HIS A 494 -15.32 6.99 -5.20
N LEU A 495 -14.58 5.88 -5.30
CA LEU A 495 -14.58 5.00 -6.47
C LEU A 495 -16.00 4.50 -6.81
N ILE A 496 -16.79 4.11 -5.81
CA ILE A 496 -18.18 3.68 -6.00
C ILE A 496 -19.05 4.80 -6.60
N LYS A 497 -18.87 6.05 -6.15
CA LYS A 497 -19.61 7.21 -6.72
C LYS A 497 -19.24 7.45 -8.19
N GLU A 498 -17.97 7.34 -8.52
CA GLU A 498 -17.46 7.48 -9.89
C GLU A 498 -17.96 6.35 -10.80
N ILE A 499 -17.98 5.11 -10.30
CA ILE A 499 -18.54 3.95 -11.01
C ILE A 499 -20.02 4.17 -11.35
N ILE A 500 -20.82 4.64 -10.39
CA ILE A 500 -22.24 4.90 -10.62
C ILE A 500 -22.44 5.98 -11.69
N THR A 501 -21.58 7.00 -11.67
CA THR A 501 -21.66 8.12 -12.61
C THR A 501 -21.22 7.73 -14.02
N ASN A 502 -20.17 6.96 -14.15
CA ASN A 502 -19.52 6.62 -15.42
C ASN A 502 -19.15 5.12 -15.53
N PRO A 503 -20.12 4.19 -15.56
CA PRO A 503 -19.84 2.76 -15.49
C PRO A 503 -19.19 2.18 -16.77
N GLN A 504 -19.15 2.94 -17.87
CA GLN A 504 -18.44 2.56 -19.11
C GLN A 504 -16.94 2.85 -19.06
N THR A 505 -16.48 3.60 -18.06
CA THR A 505 -15.06 3.95 -17.93
C THR A 505 -14.23 2.70 -17.69
N LYS A 506 -13.07 2.61 -18.33
CA LYS A 506 -12.08 1.55 -18.10
C LYS A 506 -11.60 1.61 -16.64
N VAL A 507 -11.55 0.46 -15.96
CA VAL A 507 -11.35 0.40 -14.50
C VAL A 507 -10.02 1.04 -14.04
N LYS A 508 -9.00 1.02 -14.88
CA LYS A 508 -7.71 1.66 -14.59
C LYS A 508 -7.72 3.18 -14.75
N GLN A 509 -8.76 3.74 -15.38
CA GLN A 509 -8.96 5.19 -15.57
C GLN A 509 -9.96 5.80 -14.58
N LEU A 510 -10.64 4.99 -13.78
CA LEU A 510 -11.56 5.47 -12.75
C LEU A 510 -10.79 6.31 -11.71
N PRO A 511 -11.27 7.52 -11.37
CA PRO A 511 -10.69 8.30 -10.29
C PRO A 511 -10.76 7.53 -8.96
N LEU A 512 -9.62 7.41 -8.30
CA LEU A 512 -9.53 6.70 -7.03
C LEU A 512 -9.35 7.65 -5.84
N LEU A 513 -8.53 8.71 -6.04
CA LEU A 513 -8.17 9.64 -4.99
C LEU A 513 -9.32 10.58 -4.65
N THR A 514 -9.54 10.78 -3.37
CA THR A 514 -10.45 11.82 -2.87
C THR A 514 -9.90 13.22 -3.14
N MET A 515 -10.78 14.24 -3.15
CA MET A 515 -10.34 15.63 -3.27
C MET A 515 -9.37 16.04 -2.15
N ALA A 516 -9.52 15.48 -0.96
CA ALA A 516 -8.60 15.73 0.16
C ALA A 516 -7.19 15.19 -0.13
N GLU A 517 -7.08 14.00 -0.71
CA GLU A 517 -5.78 13.43 -1.11
C GLU A 517 -5.16 14.18 -2.28
N ILE A 518 -5.96 14.58 -3.27
CA ILE A 518 -5.48 15.42 -4.39
C ILE A 518 -4.90 16.74 -3.85
N HIS A 519 -5.59 17.39 -2.92
CA HIS A 519 -5.10 18.60 -2.26
C HIS A 519 -3.83 18.34 -1.45
N LEU A 520 -3.74 17.21 -0.75
CA LEU A 520 -2.55 16.81 0.00
C LEU A 520 -1.35 16.61 -0.92
N LEU A 521 -1.51 15.85 -2.01
CA LEU A 521 -0.45 15.63 -3.00
C LEU A 521 -0.03 16.94 -3.68
N SER A 522 -0.99 17.81 -4.00
CA SER A 522 -0.71 19.15 -4.53
C SER A 522 0.08 20.00 -3.54
N SER A 523 -0.26 19.97 -2.25
CA SER A 523 0.47 20.71 -1.21
C SER A 523 1.90 20.23 -1.03
N TRP A 524 2.18 18.95 -1.24
CA TRP A 524 3.54 18.41 -1.22
C TRP A 524 4.38 18.87 -2.42
N ASN A 525 3.74 19.17 -3.53
CA ASN A 525 4.36 19.71 -4.74
C ASN A 525 4.32 21.25 -4.83
N ASP A 526 3.79 21.94 -3.81
CA ASP A 526 3.90 23.39 -3.69
C ASP A 526 5.31 23.76 -3.21
N THR A 527 6.28 23.58 -4.09
CA THR A 527 7.70 23.77 -3.84
C THR A 527 8.22 25.10 -4.41
N HIS A 528 7.30 25.98 -4.83
CA HIS A 528 7.67 27.26 -5.44
C HIS A 528 8.53 28.10 -4.52
N ALA A 529 9.66 28.57 -5.03
CA ALA A 529 10.56 29.48 -4.33
C ALA A 529 11.12 30.54 -5.28
N ASP A 530 10.95 31.79 -4.89
CA ASP A 530 11.38 32.99 -5.66
C ASP A 530 12.90 33.23 -5.66
N TYR A 531 13.72 32.20 -5.57
CA TYR A 531 15.18 32.35 -5.64
C TYR A 531 15.61 33.05 -6.93
N LEU A 532 14.93 32.72 -8.00
CA LEU A 532 15.23 33.21 -9.34
C LEU A 532 14.71 34.63 -9.57
N ALA A 533 13.51 34.95 -9.10
CA ALA A 533 12.89 36.26 -9.25
C ALA A 533 13.65 37.37 -8.53
N LYS A 534 14.18 37.12 -7.32
CA LYS A 534 15.00 38.08 -6.56
C LYS A 534 16.32 38.41 -7.25
N GLN A 535 16.84 37.55 -8.10
CA GLN A 535 18.04 37.77 -8.90
C GLN A 535 17.74 38.33 -10.32
N LEU A 536 16.50 38.11 -10.82
CA LEU A 536 16.01 38.55 -12.12
C LEU A 536 15.48 39.99 -12.11
N THR A 537 15.46 40.71 -10.97
CA THR A 537 14.98 42.11 -10.83
C THR A 537 15.91 43.16 -11.43
N SER A 538 17.09 42.79 -11.92
CA SER A 538 17.88 43.62 -12.79
C SER A 538 17.39 43.52 -14.24
N ASN A 539 17.38 44.59 -15.03
CA ASN A 539 16.93 44.68 -16.42
C ASN A 539 17.55 43.66 -17.42
N LYS A 540 18.29 42.66 -16.94
CA LYS A 540 18.87 41.56 -17.71
C LYS A 540 18.70 40.26 -16.92
N PRO A 541 17.88 39.30 -17.38
CA PRO A 541 17.78 37.99 -16.78
C PRO A 541 19.03 37.17 -17.11
N GLN A 542 20.09 37.36 -16.32
CA GLN A 542 21.33 36.57 -16.43
C GLN A 542 21.46 35.76 -15.15
N LEU A 543 21.17 34.46 -15.25
CA LEU A 543 21.40 33.52 -14.19
C LEU A 543 22.19 32.33 -14.74
N SER A 544 23.52 32.42 -14.57
CA SER A 544 24.39 31.27 -14.82
C SER A 544 25.20 30.95 -13.56
N ILE A 545 25.59 29.69 -13.44
CA ILE A 545 26.28 29.21 -12.22
C ILE A 545 27.59 29.95 -11.94
N TYR A 546 28.34 30.31 -12.98
CA TYR A 546 29.61 31.06 -12.78
C TYR A 546 29.36 32.48 -12.24
N GLN A 547 28.24 33.11 -12.55
CA GLN A 547 27.88 34.44 -12.00
C GLN A 547 27.63 34.41 -10.49
N LEU A 548 27.15 33.27 -9.95
CA LEU A 548 27.07 33.09 -8.50
C LEU A 548 28.47 33.14 -7.85
N VAL A 549 29.46 32.50 -8.50
CA VAL A 549 30.86 32.55 -8.05
C VAL A 549 31.45 33.94 -8.22
N GLU A 550 31.23 34.63 -9.37
CA GLU A 550 31.70 36.01 -9.60
C GLU A 550 31.14 37.00 -8.57
N LYS A 551 29.88 36.83 -8.20
CA LYS A 551 29.27 37.59 -7.11
C LYS A 551 30.04 37.41 -5.81
N GLN A 552 30.39 36.15 -5.49
CA GLN A 552 31.16 35.83 -4.28
C GLN A 552 32.58 36.41 -4.35
N VAL A 553 33.26 36.33 -5.51
CA VAL A 553 34.55 36.96 -5.77
C VAL A 553 34.53 38.45 -5.42
N SER A 554 33.44 39.13 -5.82
CA SER A 554 33.32 40.58 -5.51
C SER A 554 33.08 40.88 -4.01
N LEU A 555 32.57 39.93 -3.24
CA LEU A 555 32.31 40.06 -1.81
C LEU A 555 33.55 39.72 -0.96
N THR A 556 34.30 38.67 -1.34
CA THR A 556 35.44 38.14 -0.55
C THR A 556 36.62 37.79 -1.44
N PRO A 557 37.24 38.77 -2.16
CA PRO A 557 38.28 38.52 -3.15
C PRO A 557 39.56 37.87 -2.57
N ASP A 558 39.89 38.21 -1.33
CA ASP A 558 41.12 37.77 -0.67
C ASP A 558 40.95 36.46 0.12
N SER A 559 39.73 35.96 0.27
CA SER A 559 39.47 34.64 0.93
C SER A 559 40.02 33.51 0.09
N VAL A 560 40.45 32.43 0.76
CA VAL A 560 40.92 31.22 0.08
C VAL A 560 39.73 30.47 -0.52
N ALA A 561 39.71 30.27 -1.83
CA ALA A 561 38.68 29.57 -2.56
C ALA A 561 38.98 28.07 -2.71
N VAL A 562 40.23 27.70 -3.03
CA VAL A 562 40.61 26.31 -3.30
C VAL A 562 41.98 26.01 -2.68
N ILE A 563 42.08 24.81 -2.07
CA ILE A 563 43.34 24.29 -1.52
C ILE A 563 43.65 22.94 -2.20
N PHE A 564 44.87 22.73 -2.65
CA PHE A 564 45.37 21.42 -3.10
C PHE A 564 46.82 21.21 -2.69
N ALA A 565 47.08 20.23 -1.85
CA ALA A 565 48.38 19.99 -1.22
C ALA A 565 48.91 21.27 -0.52
N ASP A 566 50.09 21.79 -0.94
CA ASP A 566 50.70 22.99 -0.39
C ASP A 566 50.36 24.27 -1.18
N GLN A 567 49.46 24.16 -2.16
CA GLN A 567 49.02 25.28 -2.99
C GLN A 567 47.59 25.71 -2.66
N GLN A 568 47.36 27.01 -2.76
CA GLN A 568 46.03 27.60 -2.60
C GLN A 568 45.79 28.73 -3.59
N LEU A 569 44.54 28.98 -3.89
CA LEU A 569 44.12 30.16 -4.64
C LEU A 569 43.08 30.92 -3.86
N THR A 570 43.20 32.26 -3.86
CA THR A 570 42.12 33.14 -3.42
C THR A 570 40.99 33.19 -4.44
N TYR A 571 39.82 33.73 -4.07
CA TYR A 571 38.73 33.98 -4.98
C TYR A 571 39.13 34.87 -6.15
N ALA A 572 39.91 35.90 -5.91
CA ALA A 572 40.40 36.79 -6.96
C ALA A 572 41.32 36.04 -7.95
N GLU A 573 42.34 35.33 -7.44
CA GLU A 573 43.28 34.56 -8.26
C GLU A 573 42.60 33.47 -9.07
N LEU A 574 41.63 32.74 -8.48
CA LEU A 574 40.84 31.74 -9.18
C LEU A 574 40.02 32.37 -10.31
N ASN A 575 39.37 33.51 -10.04
CA ASN A 575 38.59 34.22 -11.03
C ASN A 575 39.44 34.75 -12.19
N GLU A 576 40.60 35.37 -11.90
CA GLU A 576 41.58 35.87 -12.92
C GLU A 576 42.05 34.74 -13.83
N ARG A 577 42.46 33.59 -13.26
CA ARG A 577 42.89 32.43 -14.04
C ARG A 577 41.75 31.85 -14.88
N ALA A 578 40.55 31.74 -14.36
CA ALA A 578 39.39 31.29 -15.09
C ALA A 578 39.01 32.26 -16.23
N ASN A 579 39.18 33.57 -16.03
CA ASN A 579 38.93 34.57 -17.08
C ASN A 579 39.97 34.50 -18.21
N HIS A 580 41.26 34.36 -17.91
CA HIS A 580 42.30 34.12 -18.93
C HIS A 580 41.91 32.93 -19.84
N LEU A 581 41.56 31.79 -19.20
CA LEU A 581 41.17 30.58 -19.93
C LEU A 581 39.86 30.81 -20.73
N ALA A 582 38.88 31.48 -20.19
CA ALA A 582 37.61 31.74 -20.87
C ALA A 582 37.82 32.61 -22.12
N HIS A 583 38.59 33.70 -22.03
CA HIS A 583 38.92 34.53 -23.19
C HIS A 583 39.70 33.75 -24.24
N TYR A 584 40.64 32.89 -23.84
CA TYR A 584 41.35 32.02 -24.72
C TYR A 584 40.42 31.04 -25.44
N LEU A 585 39.51 30.40 -24.73
CA LEU A 585 38.49 29.49 -25.31
C LEU A 585 37.59 30.22 -26.31
N CYS A 586 37.13 31.44 -26.01
CA CYS A 586 36.35 32.25 -26.93
C CYS A 586 37.15 32.57 -28.22
N SER A 587 38.48 32.81 -28.13
CA SER A 587 39.33 33.01 -29.31
C SER A 587 39.45 31.78 -30.19
N LEU A 588 39.27 30.59 -29.64
CA LEU A 588 39.18 29.31 -30.35
C LEU A 588 37.79 29.02 -30.92
N GLY A 589 36.83 29.95 -30.77
CA GLY A 589 35.46 29.83 -31.32
C GLY A 589 34.47 29.12 -30.37
N VAL A 590 34.84 28.89 -29.10
CA VAL A 590 33.92 28.33 -28.07
C VAL A 590 32.85 29.36 -27.76
N LYS A 591 31.58 28.93 -27.71
CA LYS A 591 30.40 29.76 -27.43
C LYS A 591 29.32 28.94 -26.70
N ALA A 592 28.17 29.56 -26.46
CA ALA A 592 27.05 28.91 -25.77
C ALA A 592 26.66 27.58 -26.44
N ASP A 593 26.39 26.60 -25.61
CA ASP A 593 26.07 25.20 -25.97
C ASP A 593 27.18 24.41 -26.69
N CYS A 594 28.39 24.97 -26.87
CA CYS A 594 29.55 24.18 -27.26
C CYS A 594 29.95 23.24 -26.12
N LEU A 595 30.35 22.01 -26.45
CA LEU A 595 30.90 21.07 -25.48
C LEU A 595 32.43 21.12 -25.51
N VAL A 596 33.05 21.36 -24.36
CA VAL A 596 34.50 21.34 -24.19
C VAL A 596 34.86 20.14 -23.31
N GLY A 597 35.68 19.23 -23.85
CA GLY A 597 36.19 18.09 -23.08
C GLY A 597 37.16 18.56 -22.00
N LEU A 598 37.09 17.96 -20.82
CA LEU A 598 37.98 18.21 -19.69
C LEU A 598 38.52 16.90 -19.18
N CYS A 599 39.77 16.56 -19.55
CA CYS A 599 40.49 15.35 -19.14
C CYS A 599 41.69 15.74 -18.27
N VAL A 600 41.49 15.87 -16.98
CA VAL A 600 42.47 16.31 -16.02
C VAL A 600 42.43 15.46 -14.76
N GLU A 601 43.58 15.31 -14.09
CA GLU A 601 43.59 14.81 -12.73
C GLU A 601 43.17 15.88 -11.73
N ARG A 602 42.84 15.47 -10.50
CA ARG A 602 42.52 16.42 -9.43
C ARG A 602 43.65 17.38 -9.18
N SER A 603 43.38 18.67 -9.37
CA SER A 603 44.34 19.77 -9.29
C SER A 603 43.64 21.12 -9.29
N LEU A 604 44.38 22.21 -9.09
CA LEU A 604 43.84 23.55 -9.22
C LEU A 604 43.36 23.82 -10.67
N GLU A 605 44.06 23.27 -11.69
CA GLU A 605 43.71 23.39 -13.11
C GLU A 605 42.35 22.75 -13.41
N MET A 606 41.94 21.72 -12.63
CA MET A 606 40.61 21.12 -12.74
C MET A 606 39.50 22.15 -12.48
N ILE A 607 39.62 22.90 -11.39
CA ILE A 607 38.63 23.92 -11.02
C ILE A 607 38.69 25.14 -11.96
N ILE A 608 39.92 25.58 -12.34
CA ILE A 608 40.11 26.61 -13.34
C ILE A 608 39.48 26.21 -14.68
N GLY A 609 39.68 24.95 -15.11
CA GLY A 609 39.12 24.41 -16.35
C GLY A 609 37.58 24.44 -16.35
N ILE A 610 36.96 23.96 -15.28
CA ILE A 610 35.48 23.96 -15.13
C ILE A 610 34.94 25.40 -15.20
N LEU A 611 35.49 26.31 -14.40
CA LEU A 611 35.04 27.71 -14.36
C LEU A 611 35.33 28.43 -15.69
N GLY A 612 36.53 28.23 -16.31
CA GLY A 612 36.86 28.84 -17.59
C GLY A 612 35.94 28.42 -18.72
N ILE A 613 35.55 27.15 -18.78
CA ILE A 613 34.57 26.65 -19.75
C ILE A 613 33.21 27.31 -19.55
N LEU A 614 32.70 27.31 -18.31
CA LEU A 614 31.40 27.92 -17.98
C LEU A 614 31.38 29.44 -18.23
N LYS A 615 32.49 30.16 -17.94
CA LYS A 615 32.62 31.58 -18.23
C LYS A 615 32.71 31.89 -19.73
N ALA A 616 33.18 30.95 -20.56
CA ALA A 616 33.12 31.03 -22.02
C ALA A 616 31.68 30.76 -22.55
N GLY A 617 30.71 30.50 -21.66
CA GLY A 617 29.32 30.17 -21.99
C GLY A 617 29.10 28.73 -22.40
N ALA A 618 30.13 27.91 -22.42
CA ALA A 618 30.11 26.51 -22.88
C ALA A 618 29.76 25.54 -21.73
N ALA A 619 29.55 24.28 -22.10
CA ALA A 619 29.35 23.20 -21.15
C ALA A 619 30.58 22.29 -21.08
N TYR A 620 30.98 21.89 -19.90
CA TYR A 620 32.07 20.94 -19.75
C TYR A 620 31.59 19.49 -19.91
N LEU A 621 32.45 18.69 -20.56
CA LEU A 621 32.34 17.25 -20.68
C LEU A 621 33.46 16.60 -19.87
N PRO A 622 33.21 16.08 -18.68
CA PRO A 622 34.25 15.42 -17.90
C PRO A 622 34.67 14.10 -18.55
N LEU A 623 35.95 13.93 -18.75
CA LEU A 623 36.59 12.73 -19.30
C LEU A 623 37.58 12.21 -18.25
N ASP A 624 37.17 11.14 -17.55
CA ASP A 624 38.00 10.56 -16.50
C ASP A 624 39.20 9.84 -17.14
N PRO A 625 40.45 10.22 -16.81
CA PRO A 625 41.67 9.61 -17.38
C PRO A 625 41.84 8.13 -17.00
N GLU A 626 41.09 7.61 -16.03
CA GLU A 626 41.07 6.20 -15.63
C GLU A 626 40.05 5.38 -16.45
N TYR A 627 39.26 6.00 -17.31
CA TYR A 627 38.32 5.25 -18.16
C TYR A 627 39.05 4.52 -19.30
N PRO A 628 38.57 3.35 -19.74
CA PRO A 628 39.09 2.66 -20.92
C PRO A 628 39.11 3.58 -22.14
N MET A 629 40.16 3.47 -22.95
CA MET A 629 40.36 4.26 -24.16
C MET A 629 39.18 4.21 -25.13
N GLU A 630 38.52 3.06 -25.25
CA GLU A 630 37.34 2.87 -26.08
C GLU A 630 36.17 3.74 -25.61
N ARG A 631 35.95 3.82 -24.28
CA ARG A 631 34.93 4.67 -23.68
C ARG A 631 35.24 6.14 -23.89
N LEU A 632 36.45 6.59 -23.68
CA LEU A 632 36.90 7.97 -23.96
C LEU A 632 36.70 8.33 -25.44
N SER A 633 37.10 7.44 -26.33
CA SER A 633 36.95 7.61 -27.79
C SER A 633 35.49 7.70 -28.21
N PHE A 634 34.62 6.89 -27.61
CA PHE A 634 33.18 6.99 -27.84
C PHE A 634 32.64 8.34 -27.37
N MET A 635 32.96 8.77 -26.15
CA MET A 635 32.42 10.01 -25.56
C MET A 635 32.82 11.24 -26.38
N VAL A 636 34.07 11.35 -26.78
CA VAL A 636 34.53 12.52 -27.56
C VAL A 636 33.91 12.57 -28.97
N LYS A 637 33.68 11.40 -29.60
CA LYS A 637 33.05 11.29 -30.90
C LYS A 637 31.56 11.58 -30.83
N ASP A 638 30.86 11.02 -29.86
CA ASP A 638 29.43 11.23 -29.68
C ASP A 638 29.15 12.68 -29.29
N ALA A 639 29.98 13.29 -28.44
CA ALA A 639 29.83 14.68 -28.03
C ALA A 639 30.33 15.71 -29.07
N GLN A 640 31.05 15.29 -30.11
CA GLN A 640 31.59 16.14 -31.17
C GLN A 640 32.34 17.38 -30.65
N ILE A 641 33.17 17.18 -29.62
CA ILE A 641 33.91 18.26 -28.98
C ILE A 641 34.91 18.91 -29.98
N SER A 642 34.99 20.23 -29.93
CA SER A 642 35.94 20.99 -30.77
C SER A 642 37.24 21.33 -30.03
N VAL A 643 37.18 21.39 -28.69
CA VAL A 643 38.31 21.71 -27.80
C VAL A 643 38.36 20.68 -26.69
N LEU A 644 39.58 20.24 -26.36
CA LEU A 644 39.88 19.31 -25.26
C LEU A 644 40.93 19.94 -24.35
N LEU A 645 40.53 20.23 -23.10
CA LEU A 645 41.46 20.67 -22.03
C LEU A 645 42.06 19.45 -21.37
N SER A 646 43.38 19.47 -21.14
CA SER A 646 44.08 18.38 -20.49
C SER A 646 45.34 18.89 -19.76
N GLN A 647 46.16 17.96 -19.29
CA GLN A 647 47.51 18.16 -18.72
C GLN A 647 48.55 17.40 -19.55
N GLU A 648 49.73 17.89 -19.67
CA GLU A 648 50.79 17.33 -20.53
C GLU A 648 51.11 15.86 -20.17
N LYS A 649 51.12 15.53 -18.89
CA LYS A 649 51.29 14.15 -18.38
C LYS A 649 50.23 13.14 -18.83
N LEU A 650 49.08 13.59 -19.30
CA LEU A 650 47.98 12.75 -19.75
C LEU A 650 47.91 12.50 -21.25
N VAL A 651 48.88 13.02 -22.02
CA VAL A 651 48.88 12.93 -23.51
C VAL A 651 48.64 11.51 -24.02
N GLU A 652 49.28 10.50 -23.42
CA GLU A 652 49.12 9.09 -23.80
C GLU A 652 47.75 8.49 -23.43
N LYS A 653 47.06 9.09 -22.49
CA LYS A 653 45.69 8.69 -22.06
C LYS A 653 44.58 9.36 -22.87
N LEU A 654 44.91 10.26 -23.80
CA LEU A 654 43.91 10.96 -24.60
C LEU A 654 43.57 10.18 -25.86
N PRO A 655 42.26 10.08 -26.20
CA PRO A 655 41.85 9.40 -27.41
C PRO A 655 42.29 10.16 -28.68
N GLU A 656 42.55 9.43 -29.75
CA GLU A 656 42.79 10.02 -31.09
C GLU A 656 41.47 10.60 -31.60
N TYR A 657 41.40 11.94 -31.59
CA TYR A 657 40.27 12.72 -32.07
C TYR A 657 40.69 14.09 -32.58
N GLN A 658 40.01 14.62 -33.61
CA GLN A 658 40.28 15.94 -34.22
C GLN A 658 39.64 17.05 -33.35
N ALA A 659 40.25 17.36 -32.21
CA ALA A 659 39.91 18.54 -31.44
C ALA A 659 41.19 19.34 -31.14
N THR A 660 41.05 20.65 -30.96
CA THR A 660 42.13 21.51 -30.49
C THR A 660 42.46 21.08 -29.05
N ARG A 661 43.70 20.54 -28.86
CA ARG A 661 44.16 20.14 -27.54
C ARG A 661 44.83 21.33 -26.84
N VAL A 662 44.40 21.65 -25.62
CA VAL A 662 44.96 22.70 -24.77
C VAL A 662 45.42 22.06 -23.49
N TYR A 663 46.70 22.20 -23.18
CA TYR A 663 47.30 21.65 -21.96
C TYR A 663 47.41 22.75 -20.90
N LEU A 664 46.61 22.70 -19.84
CA LEU A 664 46.47 23.73 -18.84
C LEU A 664 47.76 24.03 -18.06
N ASP A 665 48.68 23.08 -17.99
CA ASP A 665 50.01 23.24 -17.40
C ASP A 665 50.99 23.81 -18.42
N ARG A 666 51.18 23.19 -19.57
CA ARG A 666 52.15 23.56 -20.58
C ARG A 666 51.82 24.87 -21.30
N ASP A 667 50.56 25.04 -21.72
CA ASP A 667 50.12 26.14 -22.55
C ASP A 667 49.69 27.37 -21.72
N TRP A 668 49.87 27.30 -20.38
CA TRP A 668 49.47 28.39 -19.47
C TRP A 668 50.11 29.75 -19.80
N PRO A 669 51.44 29.85 -20.19
CA PRO A 669 52.00 31.13 -20.55
C PRO A 669 51.27 31.87 -21.69
N THR A 670 50.77 31.14 -22.69
CA THR A 670 49.97 31.68 -23.77
C THR A 670 48.55 32.06 -23.30
N ILE A 671 47.96 31.23 -22.43
CA ILE A 671 46.61 31.46 -21.87
C ILE A 671 46.64 32.75 -20.99
N ALA A 672 47.69 32.96 -20.25
CA ALA A 672 47.82 34.10 -19.34
C ALA A 672 48.03 35.48 -20.07
N GLU A 673 48.25 35.45 -21.38
CA GLU A 673 48.32 36.69 -22.22
C GLU A 673 46.93 37.29 -22.50
N PHE A 674 45.85 36.49 -22.33
CA PHE A 674 44.47 36.96 -22.52
C PHE A 674 43.97 37.78 -21.37
N SER A 675 42.81 38.44 -21.51
CA SER A 675 42.22 39.32 -20.52
C SER A 675 41.87 38.60 -19.20
N ARG A 676 42.14 39.25 -18.08
CA ARG A 676 41.73 38.76 -16.74
C ARG A 676 40.38 39.31 -16.29
N GLU A 677 39.75 40.17 -17.09
CA GLU A 677 38.45 40.79 -16.76
C GLU A 677 37.32 39.82 -17.03
N ASN A 678 36.24 39.91 -16.25
CA ASN A 678 35.04 39.06 -16.44
C ASN A 678 34.44 39.26 -17.85
N LEU A 679 34.01 38.16 -18.46
CA LEU A 679 33.32 38.19 -19.73
C LEU A 679 31.85 38.55 -19.53
N ASN A 680 31.35 39.51 -20.32
CA ASN A 680 29.93 39.89 -20.31
C ASN A 680 29.16 39.11 -21.42
N LEU A 681 29.08 37.77 -21.26
CA LEU A 681 28.33 36.93 -22.19
C LEU A 681 26.88 36.80 -21.79
N GLU A 682 25.96 36.81 -22.76
CA GLU A 682 24.55 36.51 -22.54
C GLU A 682 24.36 34.99 -22.54
N VAL A 683 24.43 34.36 -21.39
CA VAL A 683 24.11 32.94 -21.23
C VAL A 683 22.63 32.82 -20.84
N GLN A 684 21.88 32.07 -21.65
CA GLN A 684 20.46 31.85 -21.42
C GLN A 684 20.23 30.75 -20.38
N PRO A 685 19.15 30.81 -19.61
CA PRO A 685 18.83 29.80 -18.58
C PRO A 685 18.79 28.35 -19.10
N HIS A 686 18.44 28.17 -20.36
CA HIS A 686 18.37 26.85 -21.00
C HIS A 686 19.71 26.37 -21.60
N ASN A 687 20.77 27.22 -21.65
CA ASN A 687 22.09 26.79 -22.09
C ASN A 687 22.65 25.71 -21.17
N LEU A 688 23.48 24.83 -21.71
CA LEU A 688 24.07 23.74 -20.96
C LEU A 688 25.16 24.21 -19.99
N GLY A 689 25.25 23.59 -18.84
CA GLY A 689 26.34 23.71 -17.89
C GLY A 689 27.32 22.56 -17.99
N TYR A 690 26.79 21.33 -18.13
CA TYR A 690 27.59 20.14 -18.35
C TYR A 690 26.88 19.08 -19.18
N VAL A 691 27.65 18.13 -19.69
CA VAL A 691 27.14 16.83 -20.19
C VAL A 691 27.91 15.72 -19.47
N ILE A 692 27.21 14.94 -18.68
CA ILE A 692 27.78 13.79 -17.96
C ILE A 692 27.27 12.49 -18.57
N TYR A 693 28.20 11.57 -18.90
CA TYR A 693 27.86 10.27 -19.46
C TYR A 693 27.57 9.24 -18.36
N THR A 694 26.40 8.65 -18.41
CA THR A 694 25.96 7.57 -17.53
C THR A 694 25.90 6.23 -18.29
N SER A 695 25.92 5.10 -17.56
CA SER A 695 25.73 3.76 -18.16
C SER A 695 24.28 3.63 -18.66
N GLY A 696 24.13 3.34 -19.96
CA GLY A 696 22.82 3.06 -20.56
C GLY A 696 22.38 1.61 -20.33
N SER A 697 21.08 1.38 -20.25
CA SER A 697 20.48 0.04 -20.15
C SER A 697 20.79 -0.85 -21.35
N THR A 698 21.15 -0.24 -22.49
CA THR A 698 21.58 -0.92 -23.73
C THR A 698 23.08 -1.20 -23.79
N GLY A 699 23.83 -0.92 -22.73
CA GLY A 699 25.29 -1.10 -22.67
C GLY A 699 26.11 0.05 -23.25
N GLN A 700 25.50 0.98 -24.01
CA GLN A 700 26.18 2.17 -24.50
C GLN A 700 25.98 3.36 -23.55
N PRO A 701 27.05 4.15 -23.27
CA PRO A 701 26.91 5.35 -22.47
C PRO A 701 25.98 6.39 -23.12
N LYS A 702 25.20 7.09 -22.29
CA LYS A 702 24.32 8.19 -22.71
C LYS A 702 24.73 9.49 -22.02
N GLY A 703 24.88 10.57 -22.77
CA GLY A 703 25.24 11.90 -22.26
C GLY A 703 24.00 12.65 -21.79
N VAL A 704 23.92 12.94 -20.50
CA VAL A 704 22.82 13.73 -19.90
C VAL A 704 23.14 15.21 -20.02
N MET A 705 22.26 15.97 -20.66
CA MET A 705 22.42 17.41 -20.94
C MET A 705 21.79 18.26 -19.84
N MET A 706 22.58 18.82 -18.92
CA MET A 706 22.06 19.60 -17.80
C MET A 706 22.16 21.11 -18.08
N GLY A 707 21.01 21.81 -17.90
CA GLY A 707 20.88 23.25 -18.18
C GLY A 707 21.26 24.13 -16.99
N GLN A 708 21.64 25.39 -17.27
CA GLN A 708 22.05 26.39 -16.25
C GLN A 708 20.95 26.62 -15.20
N LEU A 709 19.69 26.69 -15.61
CA LEU A 709 18.57 26.94 -14.70
C LEU A 709 18.44 25.86 -13.62
N ALA A 710 18.51 24.59 -14.02
CA ALA A 710 18.44 23.46 -13.10
C ALA A 710 19.61 23.50 -12.09
N LEU A 711 20.81 23.76 -12.58
CA LEU A 711 22.04 23.86 -11.77
C LEU A 711 21.99 25.02 -10.79
N CYS A 712 21.56 26.19 -11.24
CA CYS A 712 21.38 27.37 -10.37
C CYS A 712 20.32 27.13 -9.29
N ASN A 713 19.19 26.52 -9.66
CA ASN A 713 18.14 26.19 -8.70
C ASN A 713 18.65 25.28 -7.59
N LEU A 714 19.40 24.24 -7.97
CA LEU A 714 19.99 23.31 -6.99
C LEU A 714 20.92 24.03 -6.02
N ILE A 715 21.87 24.84 -6.53
CA ILE A 715 22.83 25.52 -5.69
C ILE A 715 22.16 26.56 -4.79
N LEU A 716 21.22 27.34 -5.31
CA LEU A 716 20.49 28.33 -4.51
C LEU A 716 19.64 27.67 -3.41
N TRP A 717 19.02 26.52 -3.72
CA TRP A 717 18.35 25.72 -2.70
C TRP A 717 19.33 25.21 -1.63
N GLN A 718 20.48 24.65 -2.04
CA GLN A 718 21.49 24.12 -1.13
C GLN A 718 21.99 25.20 -0.17
N LEU A 719 22.29 26.41 -0.67
CA LEU A 719 22.75 27.53 0.14
C LEU A 719 21.77 27.98 1.23
N GLN A 720 20.48 27.72 1.05
CA GLN A 720 19.45 28.04 2.03
C GLN A 720 19.12 26.90 2.99
N ASN A 721 19.52 25.68 2.65
CA ASN A 721 19.19 24.47 3.40
C ASN A 721 20.44 23.76 3.98
N THR A 722 21.58 24.44 4.02
CA THR A 722 22.81 23.96 4.65
C THR A 722 22.85 24.29 6.14
N THR A 723 23.54 23.47 6.90
CA THR A 723 23.78 23.67 8.34
C THR A 723 25.15 24.28 8.63
N VAL A 724 26.00 24.41 7.62
CA VAL A 724 27.33 25.03 7.76
C VAL A 724 27.32 26.52 7.44
N THR A 725 28.33 27.24 7.92
CA THR A 725 28.53 28.68 7.63
C THR A 725 28.97 28.89 6.17
N ASN A 726 28.88 30.13 5.70
CA ASN A 726 29.29 30.46 4.34
C ASN A 726 30.80 30.25 4.10
N GLU A 727 31.62 30.27 5.15
CA GLU A 727 33.09 30.12 5.07
C GLU A 727 33.56 28.69 5.24
N ALA A 728 32.62 27.72 5.30
CA ALA A 728 32.92 26.33 5.61
C ALA A 728 33.88 25.66 4.61
N LYS A 729 34.75 24.82 5.15
CA LYS A 729 35.65 23.97 4.35
C LYS A 729 34.92 22.70 3.89
N THR A 730 34.80 22.52 2.58
CA THR A 730 34.20 21.34 1.95
C THR A 730 35.28 20.50 1.29
N LEU A 731 35.25 19.18 1.55
CA LEU A 731 36.10 18.23 0.83
C LEU A 731 35.54 17.98 -0.58
N GLN A 732 36.37 18.06 -1.61
CA GLN A 732 36.02 17.61 -2.97
C GLN A 732 36.39 16.12 -3.09
N PHE A 733 35.40 15.25 -2.87
CA PHE A 733 35.54 13.80 -2.82
C PHE A 733 35.15 13.11 -4.14
N ALA A 734 34.03 13.48 -4.75
CA ALA A 734 33.47 12.84 -5.93
C ALA A 734 34.32 13.08 -7.19
N PRO A 735 34.54 12.09 -8.07
CA PRO A 735 35.13 12.36 -9.40
C PRO A 735 34.22 13.31 -10.20
N ILE A 736 34.83 14.15 -11.06
CA ILE A 736 34.06 15.15 -11.88
C ILE A 736 33.14 14.50 -12.92
N SER A 737 33.30 13.21 -13.16
CA SER A 737 32.41 12.38 -13.97
C SER A 737 31.07 12.03 -13.29
N PHE A 738 30.90 12.40 -12.02
CA PHE A 738 29.64 12.27 -11.26
C PHE A 738 29.08 13.64 -10.92
N ASP A 739 27.79 13.79 -11.04
CA ASP A 739 27.05 15.05 -10.85
C ASP A 739 27.23 15.64 -9.42
N VAL A 740 27.37 14.83 -8.38
CA VAL A 740 27.63 15.27 -7.00
C VAL A 740 28.87 16.19 -6.93
N SER A 741 29.90 15.99 -7.77
CA SER A 741 31.08 16.86 -7.81
C SER A 741 30.74 18.32 -8.16
N PHE A 742 29.70 18.52 -8.98
CA PHE A 742 29.18 19.86 -9.27
C PHE A 742 28.63 20.52 -8.01
N GLN A 743 27.87 19.78 -7.21
CA GLN A 743 27.31 20.27 -5.96
C GLN A 743 28.42 20.60 -4.94
N GLU A 744 29.43 19.73 -4.78
CA GLU A 744 30.61 20.00 -3.93
C GLU A 744 31.27 21.32 -4.29
N ILE A 745 31.58 21.52 -5.59
CA ILE A 745 32.32 22.67 -6.10
C ILE A 745 31.48 23.95 -5.96
N PHE A 746 30.26 23.94 -6.54
CA PHE A 746 29.53 25.19 -6.68
C PHE A 746 28.74 25.59 -5.42
N ALA A 747 28.31 24.63 -4.56
CA ALA A 747 27.76 24.98 -3.27
C ALA A 747 28.80 25.64 -2.35
N THR A 748 30.07 25.24 -2.48
CA THR A 748 31.17 25.83 -1.71
C THR A 748 31.56 27.19 -2.26
N LEU A 749 31.88 27.26 -3.56
CA LEU A 749 32.38 28.50 -4.16
C LEU A 749 31.32 29.60 -4.24
N SER A 750 30.06 29.28 -4.37
CA SER A 750 28.98 30.29 -4.37
C SER A 750 28.62 30.77 -2.96
N ALA A 751 29.00 30.03 -1.90
CA ALA A 751 28.83 30.45 -0.52
C ALA A 751 29.94 31.35 0.00
N GLY A 752 31.14 31.25 -0.53
CA GLY A 752 32.35 31.88 0.00
C GLY A 752 33.24 30.95 0.82
N GLY A 753 32.94 29.64 0.78
CA GLY A 753 33.68 28.60 1.49
C GLY A 753 34.97 28.21 0.77
N THR A 754 35.75 27.35 1.41
CA THR A 754 37.00 26.83 0.88
C THR A 754 36.84 25.38 0.40
N LEU A 755 37.09 25.14 -0.88
CA LEU A 755 37.12 23.81 -1.46
C LEU A 755 38.47 23.15 -1.26
N VAL A 756 38.52 22.00 -0.58
CA VAL A 756 39.75 21.27 -0.32
C VAL A 756 39.81 20.05 -1.22
N LEU A 757 40.78 20.00 -2.12
CA LEU A 757 40.98 18.89 -3.04
C LEU A 757 41.90 17.83 -2.44
N ILE A 758 41.68 16.56 -2.80
CA ILE A 758 42.50 15.41 -2.35
C ILE A 758 43.04 14.63 -3.54
N THR A 759 44.11 13.86 -3.33
CA THR A 759 44.63 12.95 -4.35
C THR A 759 43.73 11.69 -4.43
N GLU A 760 43.84 10.94 -5.52
CA GLU A 760 43.08 9.70 -5.71
C GLU A 760 43.54 8.61 -4.74
N GLU A 761 44.83 8.59 -4.36
CA GLU A 761 45.35 7.68 -3.33
C GLU A 761 44.71 7.97 -1.97
N LEU A 762 44.68 9.25 -1.55
CA LEU A 762 44.08 9.63 -0.28
C LEU A 762 42.57 9.33 -0.25
N ARG A 763 41.87 9.50 -1.36
CA ARG A 763 40.46 9.16 -1.49
C ARG A 763 40.18 7.68 -1.21
N ARG A 764 41.10 6.79 -1.53
CA ARG A 764 40.98 5.32 -1.37
C ARG A 764 41.49 4.82 -0.02
N ASP A 765 42.26 5.62 0.71
CA ASP A 765 42.74 5.27 2.05
C ASP A 765 41.86 5.91 3.13
N THR A 766 40.87 5.18 3.60
CA THR A 766 39.91 5.66 4.59
C THR A 766 40.55 6.12 5.90
N SER A 767 41.62 5.46 6.34
CA SER A 767 42.34 5.82 7.58
C SER A 767 43.09 7.14 7.44
N ALA A 768 43.85 7.29 6.35
CA ALA A 768 44.56 8.53 6.03
C ALA A 768 43.58 9.69 5.74
N LEU A 769 42.45 9.39 5.11
CA LEU A 769 41.37 10.36 4.86
C LEU A 769 40.79 10.89 6.17
N LEU A 770 40.53 10.04 7.15
CA LEU A 770 40.02 10.47 8.47
C LEU A 770 40.97 11.42 9.16
N ASP A 771 42.29 11.13 9.16
CA ASP A 771 43.33 12.01 9.70
C ASP A 771 43.44 13.33 8.94
N PHE A 772 43.25 13.29 7.61
CA PHE A 772 43.27 14.46 6.76
C PHE A 772 42.05 15.39 7.03
N LEU A 773 40.88 14.83 7.23
CA LEU A 773 39.66 15.60 7.55
C LEU A 773 39.82 16.44 8.82
N GLU A 774 40.39 15.85 9.88
CA GLU A 774 40.66 16.58 11.13
C GLU A 774 41.78 17.62 10.92
N LYS A 775 42.88 17.24 10.28
CA LYS A 775 44.01 18.16 10.04
C LYS A 775 43.63 19.39 9.24
N GLN A 776 42.72 19.23 8.23
CA GLN A 776 42.26 20.34 7.40
C GLN A 776 41.06 21.06 8.00
N ALA A 777 40.53 20.56 9.11
CA ALA A 777 39.30 21.07 9.75
C ALA A 777 38.13 21.10 8.76
N ILE A 778 37.85 19.98 8.12
CA ILE A 778 36.71 19.87 7.17
C ILE A 778 35.40 19.90 7.90
N GLU A 779 34.47 20.70 7.41
CA GLU A 779 33.15 20.91 8.01
C GLU A 779 32.04 20.24 7.20
N ARG A 780 32.20 20.07 5.88
CA ARG A 780 31.22 19.46 4.99
C ARG A 780 31.82 18.32 4.16
N LEU A 781 31.08 17.20 4.10
CA LEU A 781 31.41 16.04 3.26
C LEU A 781 30.24 15.63 2.37
N PHE A 782 30.54 15.26 1.13
CA PHE A 782 29.63 14.53 0.25
C PHE A 782 30.20 13.13 0.03
N LEU A 783 29.43 12.09 0.41
CA LEU A 783 29.92 10.71 0.37
C LEU A 783 28.85 9.76 -0.19
N PRO A 784 29.18 8.81 -1.06
CA PRO A 784 28.28 7.69 -1.31
C PRO A 784 28.17 6.81 -0.05
N PHE A 785 27.10 6.06 0.08
CA PHE A 785 26.82 5.24 1.27
C PHE A 785 28.01 4.33 1.66
N VAL A 786 28.62 3.67 0.67
CA VAL A 786 29.78 2.78 0.94
C VAL A 786 30.95 3.52 1.60
N ALA A 787 31.30 4.72 1.12
CA ALA A 787 32.37 5.52 1.71
C ALA A 787 31.99 6.04 3.11
N LEU A 788 30.73 6.45 3.29
CA LEU A 788 30.18 6.85 4.60
C LEU A 788 30.29 5.72 5.62
N GLN A 789 29.89 4.49 5.22
CA GLN A 789 29.96 3.31 6.06
C GLN A 789 31.40 2.99 6.47
N GLN A 790 32.33 2.97 5.51
CA GLN A 790 33.73 2.69 5.78
C GLN A 790 34.38 3.72 6.72
N LEU A 791 34.05 5.01 6.50
CA LEU A 791 34.57 6.09 7.32
C LEU A 791 34.04 5.99 8.76
N ALA A 792 32.74 5.66 8.93
CA ALA A 792 32.13 5.42 10.23
C ALA A 792 32.78 4.22 10.95
N GLU A 793 32.99 3.09 10.27
CA GLU A 793 33.65 1.89 10.83
C GLU A 793 35.07 2.18 11.32
N VAL A 794 35.87 2.86 10.49
CA VAL A 794 37.24 3.22 10.86
C VAL A 794 37.28 4.22 12.02
N SER A 795 36.39 5.24 12.00
CA SER A 795 36.26 6.23 13.06
C SER A 795 35.93 5.56 14.41
N VAL A 796 34.87 4.73 14.43
CA VAL A 796 34.44 4.01 15.64
C VAL A 796 35.53 3.03 16.13
N SER A 797 36.17 2.29 15.24
CA SER A 797 37.25 1.34 15.61
C SER A 797 38.47 2.03 16.18
N ARG A 798 38.83 3.18 15.65
CA ARG A 798 39.96 4.00 16.13
C ARG A 798 39.62 4.90 17.33
N LYS A 799 38.31 5.02 17.65
CA LYS A 799 37.80 6.00 18.62
C LYS A 799 38.25 7.42 18.29
N PHE A 800 38.17 7.79 17.05
CA PHE A 800 38.67 9.07 16.52
C PHE A 800 37.54 9.76 15.75
N TRP A 801 37.22 11.00 16.13
CA TRP A 801 36.16 11.80 15.57
C TRP A 801 36.69 13.08 14.98
N VAL A 802 36.16 13.48 13.83
CA VAL A 802 36.48 14.77 13.18
C VAL A 802 35.68 15.87 13.87
N SER A 803 36.34 16.61 14.72
CA SER A 803 35.72 17.60 15.61
C SER A 803 35.11 18.81 14.88
N SER A 804 35.60 19.10 13.68
CA SER A 804 35.13 20.19 12.81
C SER A 804 33.89 19.84 11.99
N LEU A 805 33.57 18.53 11.84
CA LEU A 805 32.50 18.10 10.93
C LEU A 805 31.12 18.55 11.41
N ARG A 806 30.36 19.16 10.52
CA ARG A 806 29.01 19.71 10.78
C ARG A 806 27.94 19.16 9.86
N GLU A 807 28.30 18.80 8.64
CA GLU A 807 27.34 18.39 7.61
C GLU A 807 27.92 17.23 6.79
N VAL A 808 27.17 16.14 6.74
CA VAL A 808 27.46 15.00 5.83
C VAL A 808 26.27 14.83 4.92
N ILE A 809 26.52 14.75 3.62
CA ILE A 809 25.51 14.58 2.59
C ILE A 809 25.80 13.27 1.87
N THR A 810 24.82 12.39 1.81
CA THR A 810 24.93 11.12 1.07
C THR A 810 23.93 11.08 -0.07
N ALA A 811 24.33 10.53 -1.20
CA ALA A 811 23.53 10.39 -2.39
C ALA A 811 23.98 9.20 -3.26
N GLY A 812 23.16 8.81 -4.23
CA GLY A 812 23.47 7.82 -5.26
C GLY A 812 23.19 6.36 -4.88
N GLU A 813 23.04 6.06 -3.60
CA GLU A 813 22.78 4.72 -3.07
C GLU A 813 21.75 4.78 -1.94
N GLN A 814 21.09 3.65 -1.63
CA GLN A 814 20.18 3.58 -0.50
C GLN A 814 20.91 3.76 0.83
N LEU A 815 20.59 4.82 1.55
CA LEU A 815 21.10 5.03 2.90
C LEU A 815 20.52 3.99 3.87
N GLN A 816 21.42 3.39 4.66
CA GLN A 816 21.09 2.50 5.78
C GLN A 816 21.76 3.00 7.04
N ILE A 817 21.02 3.13 8.13
CA ILE A 817 21.60 3.49 9.42
C ILE A 817 22.13 2.24 10.10
N THR A 818 23.40 1.96 9.84
CA THR A 818 24.10 0.84 10.45
C THR A 818 24.53 1.18 11.88
N PRO A 819 24.85 0.17 12.73
CA PRO A 819 25.37 0.44 14.08
C PRO A 819 26.62 1.33 14.09
N ALA A 820 27.49 1.23 13.08
CA ALA A 820 28.70 2.05 12.96
C ALA A 820 28.34 3.51 12.65
N ILE A 821 27.45 3.77 11.69
CA ILE A 821 26.97 5.12 11.36
C ILE A 821 26.25 5.73 12.58
N ALA A 822 25.38 4.98 13.23
CA ALA A 822 24.69 5.46 14.43
C ALA A 822 25.66 5.81 15.57
N ALA A 823 26.67 4.97 15.80
CA ALA A 823 27.70 5.23 16.80
C ALA A 823 28.53 6.46 16.45
N TRP A 824 28.95 6.59 15.18
CA TRP A 824 29.74 7.74 14.73
C TRP A 824 28.99 9.06 14.91
N PHE A 825 27.76 9.16 14.46
CA PHE A 825 26.96 10.40 14.58
C PHE A 825 26.51 10.72 16.02
N ARG A 826 26.43 9.72 16.90
CA ARG A 826 26.17 9.96 18.34
C ARG A 826 27.29 10.77 18.99
N ASP A 827 28.53 10.52 18.56
CA ASP A 827 29.73 11.12 19.13
C ASP A 827 30.17 12.40 18.36
N LEU A 828 29.53 12.69 17.20
CA LEU A 828 29.72 13.95 16.47
C LEU A 828 28.75 15.01 16.98
N GLU A 829 29.28 15.97 17.76
CA GLU A 829 28.47 17.07 18.25
C GLU A 829 28.01 17.98 17.11
N ASN A 830 26.70 18.21 17.00
CA ASN A 830 26.09 19.15 16.03
C ASN A 830 26.36 18.82 14.56
N CYS A 831 26.57 17.56 14.22
CA CYS A 831 26.67 17.10 12.83
C CYS A 831 25.33 16.58 12.32
N THR A 832 24.91 17.03 11.15
CA THR A 832 23.70 16.58 10.47
C THR A 832 24.02 15.62 9.34
N LEU A 833 23.17 14.60 9.13
CA LEU A 833 23.24 13.72 7.98
C LEU A 833 22.08 14.01 7.04
N HIS A 834 22.38 14.32 5.79
CA HIS A 834 21.38 14.52 4.74
C HIS A 834 21.37 13.34 3.77
N ASN A 835 20.17 12.81 3.50
CA ASN A 835 19.92 11.83 2.45
C ASN A 835 19.38 12.56 1.23
N HIS A 836 20.19 12.72 0.18
CA HIS A 836 19.82 13.34 -1.08
C HIS A 836 19.52 12.26 -2.13
N TYR A 837 18.47 12.45 -2.90
CA TYR A 837 18.13 11.58 -4.01
C TYR A 837 17.88 12.37 -5.29
N GLY A 838 18.34 11.81 -6.38
CA GLY A 838 18.02 12.24 -7.73
C GLY A 838 18.83 11.43 -8.75
N PRO A 839 18.24 11.09 -9.91
CA PRO A 839 18.97 10.52 -11.04
C PRO A 839 19.79 11.62 -11.74
N SER A 840 20.82 11.24 -12.49
CA SER A 840 21.67 12.22 -13.22
C SER A 840 20.88 13.10 -14.19
N GLU A 841 19.70 12.65 -14.62
CA GLU A 841 18.76 13.37 -15.49
C GLU A 841 18.07 14.56 -14.80
N SER A 842 18.25 14.73 -13.50
CA SER A 842 17.65 15.84 -12.73
C SER A 842 18.54 16.35 -11.61
N HIS A 843 19.70 15.72 -11.40
CA HIS A 843 20.53 15.93 -10.21
C HIS A 843 19.70 15.66 -8.92
N VAL A 844 20.02 16.28 -7.77
CA VAL A 844 19.25 16.13 -6.54
C VAL A 844 17.83 16.71 -6.71
N VAL A 845 16.81 15.94 -6.38
CA VAL A 845 15.41 16.36 -6.45
C VAL A 845 14.67 16.21 -5.13
N THR A 846 15.16 15.38 -4.21
CA THR A 846 14.60 15.29 -2.84
C THR A 846 15.71 15.27 -1.81
N SER A 847 15.37 15.69 -0.61
CA SER A 847 16.25 15.69 0.56
C SER A 847 15.51 15.29 1.82
N PHE A 848 16.19 14.49 2.65
CA PHE A 848 15.77 14.15 4.01
C PHE A 848 16.89 14.41 4.98
N THR A 849 16.61 15.19 6.03
CA THR A 849 17.60 15.56 7.04
C THR A 849 17.39 14.73 8.31
N LEU A 850 18.43 14.04 8.74
CA LEU A 850 18.50 13.31 10.00
C LEU A 850 19.16 14.17 11.06
N THR A 851 18.40 14.52 12.09
CA THR A 851 18.86 15.33 13.21
C THR A 851 18.87 14.51 14.49
N ASN A 852 19.67 14.94 15.47
CA ASN A 852 19.74 14.27 16.76
C ASN A 852 18.39 14.33 17.52
N PRO A 853 18.06 13.33 18.35
CA PRO A 853 18.90 12.19 18.74
C PRO A 853 18.91 11.05 17.72
N VAL A 854 20.06 10.42 17.55
CA VAL A 854 20.31 9.32 16.61
C VAL A 854 19.43 8.09 16.86
N GLU A 855 19.00 7.89 18.11
CA GLU A 855 18.10 6.79 18.52
C GLU A 855 16.73 6.84 17.80
N ASN A 856 16.33 8.00 17.30
CA ASN A 856 15.08 8.19 16.54
C ASN A 856 15.26 7.99 15.03
N TRP A 857 16.46 7.72 14.56
CA TRP A 857 16.70 7.57 13.13
C TRP A 857 16.12 6.25 12.62
N PRO A 858 15.36 6.28 11.53
CA PRO A 858 14.87 5.05 10.92
C PRO A 858 16.04 4.25 10.32
N LEU A 859 15.95 2.92 10.40
CA LEU A 859 16.98 2.03 9.81
C LEU A 859 17.19 2.29 8.32
N LEU A 860 16.10 2.56 7.61
CA LEU A 860 16.08 2.92 6.19
C LEU A 860 15.44 4.31 6.06
N PRO A 861 16.23 5.39 6.09
CA PRO A 861 15.71 6.73 5.93
C PRO A 861 15.02 6.93 4.58
N PRO A 862 13.88 7.63 4.53
CA PRO A 862 13.24 7.96 3.27
C PRO A 862 14.12 8.89 2.43
N ILE A 863 13.82 9.01 1.13
CA ILE A 863 14.47 9.97 0.24
C ILE A 863 14.02 11.42 0.51
N GLY A 864 12.99 11.62 1.32
CA GLY A 864 12.56 12.93 1.78
C GLY A 864 11.53 13.60 0.87
N ARG A 865 11.57 14.93 0.87
CA ARG A 865 10.64 15.78 0.12
C ARG A 865 11.32 16.48 -1.04
N ALA A 866 10.54 16.87 -2.03
CA ALA A 866 11.02 17.61 -3.18
C ALA A 866 11.73 18.91 -2.74
N ILE A 867 12.85 19.22 -3.42
CA ILE A 867 13.55 20.49 -3.24
C ILE A 867 12.78 21.63 -3.92
N ALA A 868 13.20 22.87 -3.70
CA ALA A 868 12.55 24.04 -4.28
C ALA A 868 12.43 23.96 -5.80
N ASN A 869 11.27 24.36 -6.32
CA ASN A 869 10.93 24.42 -7.75
C ASN A 869 10.99 23.06 -8.48
N VAL A 870 10.99 21.94 -7.74
CA VAL A 870 10.93 20.58 -8.26
C VAL A 870 9.62 19.92 -7.81
N GLN A 871 9.05 19.08 -8.63
CA GLN A 871 7.81 18.35 -8.38
C GLN A 871 8.07 16.86 -8.47
N ILE A 872 7.45 16.10 -7.56
CA ILE A 872 7.57 14.63 -7.51
C ILE A 872 6.17 14.03 -7.61
N TYR A 873 6.00 13.10 -8.52
CA TYR A 873 4.76 12.35 -8.70
C TYR A 873 5.04 10.86 -8.60
N ILE A 874 4.20 10.14 -7.86
CA ILE A 874 4.19 8.67 -7.85
C ILE A 874 2.96 8.24 -8.63
N LEU A 875 3.20 7.62 -9.79
CA LEU A 875 2.15 7.33 -10.76
C LEU A 875 2.05 5.83 -11.05
N ASP A 876 0.85 5.40 -11.39
CA ASP A 876 0.62 4.06 -11.94
C ASP A 876 0.99 3.99 -13.44
N ALA A 877 0.83 2.82 -14.04
CA ALA A 877 1.11 2.58 -15.47
C ALA A 877 0.23 3.41 -16.44
N PHE A 878 -0.79 4.12 -15.92
CA PHE A 878 -1.70 4.99 -16.69
C PHE A 878 -1.50 6.46 -16.38
N LEU A 879 -0.37 6.80 -15.76
CA LEU A 879 -0.01 8.15 -15.34
C LEU A 879 -1.03 8.78 -14.37
N GLN A 880 -1.75 7.94 -13.59
CA GLN A 880 -2.62 8.42 -12.53
C GLN A 880 -1.87 8.41 -11.19
N PRO A 881 -2.04 9.44 -10.35
CA PRO A 881 -1.45 9.44 -9.02
C PRO A 881 -1.97 8.26 -8.20
N VAL A 882 -1.05 7.60 -7.49
CA VAL A 882 -1.41 6.50 -6.59
C VAL A 882 -1.77 7.04 -5.19
N PRO A 883 -2.61 6.33 -4.42
CA PRO A 883 -2.89 6.69 -3.03
C PRO A 883 -1.62 6.70 -2.16
N VAL A 884 -1.66 7.46 -1.07
CA VAL A 884 -0.56 7.49 -0.09
C VAL A 884 -0.31 6.09 0.48
N GLY A 885 0.96 5.64 0.40
CA GLY A 885 1.39 4.31 0.83
C GLY A 885 1.41 3.27 -0.31
N VAL A 886 0.81 3.56 -1.46
CA VAL A 886 0.84 2.68 -2.63
C VAL A 886 2.10 2.93 -3.46
N SER A 887 2.74 1.85 -3.90
CA SER A 887 3.91 1.92 -4.79
C SER A 887 3.52 2.32 -6.21
N GLY A 888 4.37 3.14 -6.85
CA GLY A 888 4.22 3.54 -8.24
C GLY A 888 5.57 3.94 -8.85
N GLU A 889 5.57 4.30 -10.11
CA GLU A 889 6.75 4.85 -10.81
C GLU A 889 6.95 6.31 -10.39
N LEU A 890 8.19 6.67 -10.07
CA LEU A 890 8.54 8.02 -9.66
C LEU A 890 8.80 8.88 -10.89
N TYR A 891 8.03 9.96 -11.03
CA TYR A 891 8.20 10.99 -12.06
C TYR A 891 8.67 12.30 -11.45
N ILE A 892 9.58 12.98 -12.14
CA ILE A 892 10.21 14.21 -11.70
C ILE A 892 9.80 15.34 -12.65
N GLY A 893 9.29 16.42 -12.11
CA GLY A 893 8.89 17.63 -12.84
C GLY A 893 9.58 18.87 -12.32
N GLY A 894 9.32 20.02 -12.97
CA GLY A 894 9.85 21.32 -12.58
C GLY A 894 11.20 21.67 -13.19
N VAL A 895 11.86 22.69 -12.63
CA VAL A 895 13.08 23.29 -13.21
C VAL A 895 14.32 22.40 -13.14
N GLY A 896 14.31 21.37 -12.28
CA GLY A 896 15.45 20.47 -12.09
C GLY A 896 15.69 19.47 -13.21
N VAL A 897 14.75 19.30 -14.13
CA VAL A 897 14.82 18.28 -15.20
C VAL A 897 15.80 18.67 -16.30
N ALA A 898 16.68 17.73 -16.69
CA ALA A 898 17.64 17.92 -17.79
C ALA A 898 16.96 18.15 -19.13
N ARG A 899 17.70 18.70 -20.12
CA ARG A 899 17.22 18.90 -21.49
C ARG A 899 16.92 17.58 -22.21
N GLY A 900 17.56 16.48 -21.81
CA GLY A 900 17.46 15.17 -22.39
C GLY A 900 18.82 14.51 -22.61
N TYR A 901 18.86 13.52 -23.50
CA TYR A 901 20.11 12.80 -23.84
C TYR A 901 20.71 13.32 -25.13
N LEU A 902 22.01 13.54 -25.10
CA LEU A 902 22.79 14.03 -26.23
C LEU A 902 22.70 13.04 -27.40
N ASN A 903 22.32 13.53 -28.59
CA ASN A 903 22.20 12.75 -29.84
C ASN A 903 21.31 11.50 -29.72
N ARG A 904 20.34 11.49 -28.78
CA ARG A 904 19.39 10.40 -28.55
C ARG A 904 17.95 10.92 -28.47
N PRO A 905 17.36 11.46 -29.59
CA PRO A 905 16.03 12.06 -29.54
C PRO A 905 14.92 11.04 -29.17
N GLU A 906 15.02 9.79 -29.66
CA GLU A 906 14.03 8.73 -29.38
C GLU A 906 14.04 8.36 -27.91
N LEU A 907 15.22 8.09 -27.32
CA LEU A 907 15.36 7.79 -25.91
C LEU A 907 14.93 8.99 -25.03
N THR A 908 15.18 10.21 -25.49
CA THR A 908 14.71 11.43 -24.81
C THR A 908 13.19 11.45 -24.78
N ALA A 909 12.51 11.23 -25.91
CA ALA A 909 11.06 11.23 -25.98
C ALA A 909 10.42 10.10 -25.13
N GLU A 910 11.10 8.96 -24.98
CA GLU A 910 10.65 7.86 -24.14
C GLU A 910 10.71 8.21 -22.64
N ARG A 911 11.78 8.88 -22.20
CA ARG A 911 12.07 9.14 -20.80
C ARG A 911 11.62 10.50 -20.28
N PHE A 912 11.55 11.48 -21.16
CA PHE A 912 11.13 12.84 -20.85
C PHE A 912 9.78 13.11 -21.52
N ILE A 913 8.71 12.80 -20.80
CA ILE A 913 7.33 12.96 -21.30
C ILE A 913 6.76 14.33 -20.90
N PRO A 914 5.76 14.86 -21.63
CA PRO A 914 5.02 16.05 -21.18
C PRO A 914 4.40 15.82 -19.81
N ASN A 915 4.46 16.82 -18.91
CA ASN A 915 3.84 16.74 -17.61
C ASN A 915 2.30 16.74 -17.75
N PRO A 916 1.57 15.65 -17.39
CA PRO A 916 0.13 15.60 -17.54
C PRO A 916 -0.62 16.47 -16.51
N PHE A 917 0.07 17.00 -15.49
CA PHE A 917 -0.51 17.81 -14.42
C PHE A 917 -0.23 19.31 -14.58
N ASP A 918 0.74 19.71 -15.43
CA ASP A 918 0.85 21.10 -15.82
C ASP A 918 -0.24 21.39 -16.84
N PRO A 919 -1.01 22.48 -16.67
CA PRO A 919 -1.85 22.92 -17.76
C PRO A 919 -0.92 23.11 -18.99
N PRO A 920 -1.27 22.59 -20.17
CA PRO A 920 -0.52 22.88 -21.39
C PRO A 920 -0.41 24.38 -21.42
N LEU A 921 0.81 24.96 -21.56
CA LEU A 921 1.13 26.38 -21.53
C LEU A 921 -0.11 27.19 -21.89
N THR A 922 -0.96 27.45 -20.90
CA THR A 922 -2.12 28.33 -21.11
C THR A 922 -1.52 29.62 -21.56
N PRO A 923 -1.90 30.19 -22.73
CA PRO A 923 -1.45 31.49 -23.11
C PRO A 923 -1.77 32.38 -21.91
N LEU A 924 -0.75 33.04 -21.40
CA LEU A 924 -0.87 34.03 -20.34
C LEU A 924 -2.17 34.77 -20.59
N LYS A 925 -3.17 34.64 -19.75
CA LYS A 925 -4.33 35.51 -19.76
C LYS A 925 -3.75 36.91 -19.61
N LYS A 926 -3.72 37.65 -20.70
CA LYS A 926 -3.53 39.10 -20.62
C LYS A 926 -4.60 39.59 -19.65
N GLY A 927 -4.14 40.07 -18.47
CA GLY A 927 -4.96 40.80 -17.53
C GLY A 927 -5.51 42.06 -18.15
#